data_7ce499e0bf48c246da4398d298e13107
#
_entry.id   7ce499e0bf48c246da4398d298e13107
#
_cell.length_a   1.000
_cell.length_b   1.000
_cell.length_c   1.000
_cell.angle_alpha   90.00
_cell.angle_beta   90.00
_cell.angle_gamma   90.00
#
_symmetry.space_group_name_H-M   'P 1'
#
loop_
_entity.id
_entity.type
_entity.pdbx_description
1 polymer ?
#
loop_
_entity_poly.entity_id
_entity_poly.type
_entity_poly.pdbx_seq_one_letter_code
_entity_poly.pdbx_strand_id
1 'polypeptide(L)'
;MSTALHKEYRPLTAEEISVLREHANSADDWSQVWVKEGFVPRYILNTHFSGWVRLGLFEKTFDLPGGISKHSGLYYTYLHNVEVGDNCCIEHVNNYIANYTIGEESFISNVDTILVDGETTFGNGVEVSVLNETGGREVLSYDQLSAHEAYFMAIYRHRPALISELRHLIWGYINALRSAHGTIGAHAHITDVGNITNVKIGPYASIVGTRRLYNGSINSVKEAPVSLGYSVICTDFIISSGSSVQSGTALSRCFIGQACTLAHGYSASDSLFFSNCHEENGEACAIFAGPFTVTHHKSTLLIASQFSFMNAGSGSNQSNHMYKLGPIHQGIMERGAKTSSDSYILWPARIGAFSLVMGRHTTHPDLSNLPFSYLIESCDTTFLIPGVNLKSVGTIRDAQKWPRRDARTDPHRLDQINYNLLSPYTIQKMLNGRTILTELRRVAGVTSEIYSYQSAKIKASSLRKGIHYYELAIHKFLGNSLIKRLEGVACTSIEVVRQALQPRTSIGHGDWVDLSGLIAPKAEVLRIIEDIEMRSIEGIGELQQRLADLHLHYYEYEWTWAYDKIQEFYGIDLTEVTAEQIAELVERWRSSVVELDRELYADAKKEFSLSAMTGFGADGDERVQAQDFEEVRGDFDSNTYVKSILQHIEEKSALGEELLGRLAPLR
;
A
#
# COMPACT_ATOMS: atom_id res chain seq x y z
N MET A 1 35.41 -5.55 -18.56
CA MET A 1 34.31 -5.05 -19.45
C MET A 1 34.79 -4.64 -20.85
N SER A 2 35.88 -5.19 -21.38
CA SER A 2 36.54 -4.59 -22.58
C SER A 2 36.50 -5.37 -23.88
N THR A 3 36.15 -6.64 -23.92
CA THR A 3 36.35 -7.45 -25.16
C THR A 3 35.07 -7.86 -25.92
N ALA A 4 33.90 -7.81 -25.26
CA ALA A 4 32.62 -8.11 -25.94
C ALA A 4 32.01 -6.88 -26.65
N LEU A 5 32.25 -5.68 -26.10
CA LEU A 5 31.72 -4.41 -26.62
C LEU A 5 32.32 -3.97 -27.96
N HIS A 6 33.55 -4.40 -28.30
CA HIS A 6 34.19 -4.06 -29.57
C HIS A 6 33.62 -4.79 -30.80
N LYS A 7 32.71 -5.74 -30.63
CA LYS A 7 32.12 -6.48 -31.77
C LYS A 7 30.91 -5.80 -32.42
N GLU A 8 30.26 -4.88 -31.74
CA GLU A 8 28.99 -4.27 -32.18
C GLU A 8 29.16 -2.85 -32.76
N TYR A 9 30.20 -2.15 -32.35
CA TYR A 9 30.48 -0.78 -32.79
C TYR A 9 31.79 -0.68 -33.57
N ARG A 10 31.82 0.21 -34.59
CA ARG A 10 32.99 0.60 -35.35
C ARG A 10 33.26 2.10 -35.30
N PRO A 11 34.50 2.56 -35.58
CA PRO A 11 34.76 3.98 -35.76
C PRO A 11 33.99 4.54 -36.97
N LEU A 12 33.76 5.85 -36.99
CA LEU A 12 33.23 6.59 -38.12
C LEU A 12 34.21 6.54 -39.29
N THR A 13 33.69 6.48 -40.53
CA THR A 13 34.47 6.68 -41.73
C THR A 13 34.72 8.15 -42.00
N ALA A 14 35.70 8.47 -42.88
CA ALA A 14 35.96 9.86 -43.26
C ALA A 14 34.77 10.50 -43.99
N GLU A 15 34.04 9.73 -44.79
CA GLU A 15 32.83 10.16 -45.49
C GLU A 15 31.71 10.46 -44.51
N GLU A 16 31.48 9.62 -43.51
CA GLU A 16 30.48 9.85 -42.46
C GLU A 16 30.79 11.11 -41.65
N ILE A 17 32.05 11.34 -41.27
CA ILE A 17 32.50 12.55 -40.60
C ILE A 17 32.25 13.81 -41.47
N SER A 18 32.47 13.71 -42.78
CA SER A 18 32.19 14.84 -43.70
C SER A 18 30.74 15.19 -43.72
N VAL A 19 29.84 14.21 -43.84
CA VAL A 19 28.39 14.43 -43.80
C VAL A 19 27.95 14.99 -42.45
N LEU A 20 28.48 14.47 -41.34
CA LEU A 20 28.18 15.00 -40.01
C LEU A 20 28.56 16.47 -39.86
N ARG A 21 29.74 16.87 -40.39
CA ARG A 21 30.18 18.29 -40.38
C ARG A 21 29.30 19.18 -41.27
N GLU A 22 28.86 18.70 -42.41
CA GLU A 22 27.94 19.39 -43.30
C GLU A 22 26.59 19.68 -42.63
N HIS A 23 26.16 18.80 -41.72
CA HIS A 23 24.96 18.93 -40.89
C HIS A 23 25.22 19.70 -39.56
N ALA A 24 26.30 20.51 -39.54
CA ALA A 24 26.67 21.34 -38.37
C ALA A 24 26.94 20.52 -37.09
N ASN A 25 27.34 19.25 -37.22
CA ASN A 25 27.76 18.48 -36.05
C ASN A 25 29.27 18.70 -35.78
N SER A 26 29.66 18.60 -34.53
CA SER A 26 31.03 18.76 -34.07
C SER A 26 31.39 17.72 -32.99
N ALA A 27 32.69 17.44 -32.85
CA ALA A 27 33.20 16.58 -31.79
C ALA A 27 34.53 17.12 -31.27
N ASP A 28 34.81 16.96 -30.00
CA ASP A 28 36.15 17.22 -29.43
C ASP A 28 37.17 16.29 -30.05
N ASP A 29 36.82 15.02 -30.24
CA ASP A 29 37.63 14.00 -30.90
C ASP A 29 36.71 12.99 -31.62
N TRP A 30 36.69 13.03 -32.96
CA TRP A 30 35.90 12.09 -33.77
C TRP A 30 36.29 10.62 -33.60
N SER A 31 37.51 10.34 -33.15
CA SER A 31 37.95 8.96 -32.88
C SER A 31 37.27 8.32 -31.69
N GLN A 32 36.64 9.12 -30.83
CA GLN A 32 35.87 8.69 -29.66
C GLN A 32 34.38 8.47 -29.99
N VAL A 33 33.93 8.74 -31.23
CA VAL A 33 32.54 8.52 -31.68
C VAL A 33 32.49 7.20 -32.45
N TRP A 34 31.73 6.26 -31.91
CA TRP A 34 31.57 4.91 -32.46
C TRP A 34 30.13 4.67 -32.89
N VAL A 35 29.92 3.93 -33.97
CA VAL A 35 28.60 3.70 -34.55
C VAL A 35 28.40 2.22 -34.89
N LYS A 36 27.14 1.77 -34.93
CA LYS A 36 26.81 0.42 -35.41
C LYS A 36 27.01 0.31 -36.93
N GLU A 37 27.19 -0.93 -37.42
CA GLU A 37 27.20 -1.19 -38.86
C GLU A 37 25.82 -0.81 -39.46
N GLY A 38 25.82 -0.14 -40.61
CA GLY A 38 24.60 0.41 -41.21
C GLY A 38 24.19 1.80 -40.74
N PHE A 39 25.02 2.45 -39.90
CA PHE A 39 24.77 3.81 -39.44
C PHE A 39 24.60 4.81 -40.59
N VAL A 40 23.61 5.72 -40.49
CA VAL A 40 23.29 6.74 -41.49
C VAL A 40 23.41 8.14 -40.85
N PRO A 41 24.45 8.94 -41.20
CA PRO A 41 24.75 10.21 -40.52
C PRO A 41 23.74 11.33 -40.79
N ARG A 42 22.88 11.24 -41.81
CA ARG A 42 21.90 12.26 -42.18
C ARG A 42 20.85 12.57 -41.11
N TYR A 43 20.67 11.68 -40.15
CA TYR A 43 19.68 11.86 -39.07
C TYR A 43 20.28 12.51 -37.81
N ILE A 44 21.49 13.07 -37.94
CA ILE A 44 22.15 13.81 -36.86
C ILE A 44 22.35 15.26 -37.33
N LEU A 45 21.81 16.22 -36.60
CA LEU A 45 21.83 17.63 -36.95
C LEU A 45 22.20 18.49 -35.75
N ASN A 46 23.17 19.38 -35.91
CA ASN A 46 23.60 20.36 -34.92
C ASN A 46 23.84 19.74 -33.53
N THR A 47 24.57 18.63 -33.49
CA THR A 47 24.91 17.87 -32.31
C THR A 47 26.41 17.97 -32.00
N HIS A 48 26.77 18.19 -30.74
CA HIS A 48 28.14 18.17 -30.27
C HIS A 48 28.44 16.90 -29.48
N PHE A 49 29.56 16.25 -29.78
CA PHE A 49 30.03 15.03 -29.13
C PHE A 49 31.30 15.31 -28.29
N SER A 50 31.33 14.87 -27.09
CA SER A 50 32.44 15.00 -26.14
C SER A 50 32.68 13.70 -25.38
N GLY A 51 33.94 13.44 -24.98
CA GLY A 51 34.31 12.15 -24.41
C GLY A 51 34.03 11.00 -25.36
N TRP A 52 33.68 9.84 -24.85
CA TRP A 52 33.27 8.69 -25.65
C TRP A 52 31.77 8.72 -25.96
N VAL A 53 31.39 8.47 -27.20
CA VAL A 53 30.00 8.39 -27.63
C VAL A 53 29.79 7.16 -28.51
N ARG A 54 28.71 6.43 -28.26
CA ARG A 54 28.28 5.28 -29.07
C ARG A 54 26.86 5.53 -29.57
N LEU A 55 26.66 5.30 -30.89
CA LEU A 55 25.38 5.56 -31.53
C LEU A 55 24.82 4.29 -32.19
N GLY A 56 23.58 3.98 -31.89
CA GLY A 56 22.79 2.95 -32.56
C GLY A 56 22.34 3.36 -33.97
N LEU A 57 21.41 2.61 -34.51
CA LEU A 57 20.79 2.88 -35.83
C LEU A 57 19.55 3.80 -35.61
N PHE A 58 19.24 4.58 -36.67
CA PHE A 58 18.09 5.47 -36.68
C PHE A 58 17.20 5.16 -37.88
N GLU A 59 16.21 4.26 -37.70
CA GLU A 59 15.38 3.75 -38.79
C GLU A 59 13.87 3.95 -38.54
N LYS A 60 13.49 4.35 -37.29
CA LYS A 60 12.12 4.48 -36.85
C LYS A 60 11.58 5.91 -37.08
N THR A 61 10.26 6.01 -37.25
CA THR A 61 9.53 7.26 -37.20
C THR A 61 8.58 7.25 -35.99
N PHE A 62 8.56 8.35 -35.24
CA PHE A 62 7.65 8.58 -34.13
C PHE A 62 6.44 9.38 -34.60
N ASP A 63 5.26 8.94 -34.25
CA ASP A 63 4.02 9.67 -34.47
C ASP A 63 3.71 10.53 -33.24
N LEU A 64 3.67 11.83 -33.44
CA LEU A 64 3.42 12.82 -32.39
C LEU A 64 1.99 13.37 -32.48
N PRO A 65 1.47 13.94 -31.36
CA PRO A 65 0.17 14.60 -31.37
C PRO A 65 0.04 15.63 -32.50
N GLY A 66 -1.16 15.76 -33.06
CA GLY A 66 -1.41 16.68 -34.19
C GLY A 66 -1.06 16.10 -35.57
N GLY A 67 -0.72 14.80 -35.67
CA GLY A 67 -0.40 14.13 -36.92
C GLY A 67 1.01 14.44 -37.47
N ILE A 68 1.92 14.81 -36.59
CA ILE A 68 3.31 15.06 -36.93
C ILE A 68 4.09 13.75 -36.86
N SER A 69 4.83 13.42 -37.92
CA SER A 69 5.75 12.29 -37.92
C SER A 69 7.20 12.80 -37.84
N LYS A 70 7.98 12.21 -36.92
CA LYS A 70 9.37 12.58 -36.68
C LYS A 70 10.30 11.39 -36.75
N HIS A 71 11.33 11.48 -37.54
CA HIS A 71 12.32 10.43 -37.69
C HIS A 71 13.22 10.34 -36.46
N SER A 72 13.61 9.12 -36.06
CA SER A 72 14.62 8.89 -35.01
C SER A 72 15.95 9.56 -35.42
N GLY A 73 16.71 10.02 -34.44
CA GLY A 73 17.93 10.76 -34.68
C GLY A 73 18.33 11.66 -33.52
N LEU A 74 19.36 12.48 -33.76
CA LEU A 74 19.86 13.45 -32.77
C LEU A 74 19.76 14.85 -33.36
N TYR A 75 19.08 15.76 -32.67
CA TYR A 75 18.79 17.09 -33.18
C TYR A 75 19.01 18.17 -32.11
N TYR A 76 19.98 19.09 -32.31
CA TYR A 76 20.26 20.19 -31.41
C TYR A 76 20.56 19.71 -29.98
N THR A 77 21.61 18.88 -29.81
CA THR A 77 21.95 18.29 -28.53
C THR A 77 23.46 18.29 -28.25
N TYR A 78 23.86 18.14 -27.01
CA TYR A 78 25.23 17.94 -26.60
C TYR A 78 25.33 16.64 -25.77
N LEU A 79 26.15 15.71 -26.21
CA LEU A 79 26.35 14.39 -25.58
C LEU A 79 27.78 14.23 -25.06
N HIS A 80 27.93 13.86 -23.78
CA HIS A 80 29.21 13.59 -23.15
C HIS A 80 29.21 12.23 -22.45
N ASN A 81 30.09 11.31 -22.87
CA ASN A 81 30.14 9.93 -22.37
C ASN A 81 28.75 9.25 -22.43
N VAL A 82 28.16 9.17 -23.60
CA VAL A 82 26.78 8.66 -23.78
C VAL A 82 26.75 7.51 -24.77
N GLU A 83 26.00 6.48 -24.44
CA GLU A 83 25.58 5.43 -25.37
C GLU A 83 24.10 5.64 -25.72
N VAL A 84 23.78 5.76 -27.01
CA VAL A 84 22.42 5.93 -27.53
C VAL A 84 22.01 4.64 -28.24
N GLY A 85 20.96 4.01 -27.78
CA GLY A 85 20.36 2.80 -28.34
C GLY A 85 19.71 3.05 -29.70
N ASP A 86 19.28 1.95 -30.34
CA ASP A 86 18.65 1.99 -31.65
C ASP A 86 17.33 2.76 -31.64
N ASN A 87 17.07 3.47 -32.72
CA ASN A 87 15.79 4.17 -32.94
C ASN A 87 15.41 5.24 -31.89
N CYS A 88 16.38 5.76 -31.15
CA CYS A 88 16.11 6.89 -30.25
C CYS A 88 15.85 8.19 -31.04
N CYS A 89 15.02 9.05 -30.49
CA CYS A 89 14.88 10.45 -30.92
C CYS A 89 15.27 11.35 -29.76
N ILE A 90 16.38 12.07 -29.88
CA ILE A 90 16.86 13.01 -28.85
C ILE A 90 16.97 14.39 -29.49
N GLU A 91 16.22 15.35 -28.95
CA GLU A 91 16.17 16.67 -29.54
C GLU A 91 16.02 17.80 -28.52
N HIS A 92 16.53 18.97 -28.90
CA HIS A 92 16.39 20.20 -28.11
C HIS A 92 16.78 20.00 -26.65
N VAL A 93 18.00 19.45 -26.43
CA VAL A 93 18.62 19.39 -25.11
C VAL A 93 19.33 20.74 -24.90
N ASN A 94 18.81 21.55 -23.99
CA ASN A 94 19.24 22.94 -23.85
C ASN A 94 20.68 23.09 -23.35
N ASN A 95 21.14 22.17 -22.50
CA ASN A 95 22.52 22.12 -22.02
C ASN A 95 23.23 20.87 -22.53
N TYR A 96 23.10 19.72 -21.84
CA TYR A 96 23.76 18.48 -22.24
C TYR A 96 23.14 17.24 -21.59
N ILE A 97 23.45 16.08 -22.19
CA ILE A 97 23.31 14.76 -21.57
C ILE A 97 24.70 14.21 -21.27
N ALA A 98 24.98 13.80 -20.02
CA ALA A 98 26.29 13.32 -19.62
C ALA A 98 26.22 12.05 -18.76
N ASN A 99 27.10 11.08 -19.11
CA ASN A 99 27.29 9.84 -18.35
C ASN A 99 26.04 8.95 -18.29
N TYR A 100 25.42 8.69 -19.47
CA TYR A 100 24.21 7.85 -19.56
C TYR A 100 24.27 6.84 -20.69
N THR A 101 23.68 5.67 -20.44
CA THR A 101 23.21 4.75 -21.46
C THR A 101 21.71 4.93 -21.67
N ILE A 102 21.30 5.23 -22.91
CA ILE A 102 19.91 5.47 -23.30
C ILE A 102 19.42 4.25 -24.09
N GLY A 103 18.41 3.57 -23.59
CA GLY A 103 17.82 2.38 -24.20
C GLY A 103 17.10 2.69 -25.51
N GLU A 104 16.96 1.66 -26.34
CA GLU A 104 16.34 1.76 -27.66
C GLU A 104 14.94 2.39 -27.64
N GLU A 105 14.57 3.00 -28.77
CA GLU A 105 13.26 3.61 -28.98
C GLU A 105 12.83 4.67 -27.96
N SER A 106 13.79 5.24 -27.23
CA SER A 106 13.51 6.34 -26.29
C SER A 106 13.31 7.66 -27.02
N PHE A 107 12.34 8.45 -26.54
CA PHE A 107 12.05 9.78 -27.04
C PHE A 107 12.36 10.84 -25.96
N ILE A 108 13.35 11.70 -26.21
CA ILE A 108 13.81 12.76 -25.30
C ILE A 108 13.72 14.09 -26.03
N SER A 109 12.89 15.03 -25.57
CA SER A 109 12.66 16.31 -26.21
C SER A 109 12.50 17.44 -25.22
N ASN A 110 13.11 18.59 -25.51
CA ASN A 110 13.01 19.82 -24.71
C ASN A 110 13.37 19.58 -23.24
N VAL A 111 14.61 19.20 -22.98
CA VAL A 111 15.15 18.90 -21.64
C VAL A 111 16.32 19.84 -21.35
N ASP A 112 16.40 20.39 -20.12
CA ASP A 112 17.52 21.27 -19.76
C ASP A 112 18.83 20.48 -19.61
N THR A 113 18.89 19.55 -18.66
CA THR A 113 20.11 18.77 -18.37
C THR A 113 19.77 17.38 -17.89
N ILE A 114 20.50 16.37 -18.38
CA ILE A 114 20.49 15.00 -17.84
C ILE A 114 21.92 14.60 -17.53
N LEU A 115 22.26 14.36 -16.24
CA LEU A 115 23.64 13.99 -15.90
C LEU A 115 23.74 13.04 -14.71
N VAL A 116 24.80 12.24 -14.71
CA VAL A 116 25.33 11.64 -13.50
C VAL A 116 26.61 12.38 -13.11
N ASP A 117 26.62 12.91 -11.87
CA ASP A 117 27.74 13.64 -11.29
C ASP A 117 28.40 12.78 -10.19
N GLY A 118 29.57 12.26 -10.48
CA GLY A 118 30.30 11.35 -9.61
C GLY A 118 29.68 9.98 -9.43
N GLU A 119 30.12 9.26 -8.41
CA GLU A 119 29.51 7.97 -8.03
C GLU A 119 28.20 8.18 -7.25
N THR A 120 27.15 7.45 -7.65
CA THR A 120 25.84 7.51 -7.03
C THR A 120 25.23 6.13 -6.85
N THR A 121 24.30 6.00 -5.91
CA THR A 121 23.44 4.83 -5.72
C THR A 121 22.00 5.10 -6.18
N PHE A 122 21.77 6.23 -6.86
CA PHE A 122 20.47 6.61 -7.42
C PHE A 122 19.33 6.59 -6.38
N GLY A 123 19.53 7.22 -5.24
CA GLY A 123 18.56 7.29 -4.14
C GLY A 123 18.48 6.05 -3.25
N ASN A 124 19.14 4.95 -3.64
CA ASN A 124 19.25 3.78 -2.76
C ASN A 124 20.21 4.08 -1.60
N GLY A 125 19.82 3.73 -0.38
CA GLY A 125 20.59 3.99 0.82
C GLY A 125 20.22 5.30 1.51
N VAL A 126 19.26 6.05 1.02
CA VAL A 126 18.68 7.20 1.73
C VAL A 126 17.94 6.70 2.96
N GLU A 127 18.24 7.28 4.11
CA GLU A 127 17.51 7.02 5.34
C GLU A 127 16.28 7.91 5.43
N VAL A 128 15.12 7.28 5.61
CA VAL A 128 13.83 7.93 5.76
C VAL A 128 13.38 7.84 7.21
N SER A 129 13.27 8.97 7.89
CA SER A 129 12.85 9.04 9.30
C SER A 129 11.34 8.97 9.41
N VAL A 130 10.80 7.85 9.89
CA VAL A 130 9.35 7.65 10.04
C VAL A 130 8.91 7.60 11.50
N LEU A 131 7.64 7.82 11.78
CA LEU A 131 6.97 7.83 13.09
C LEU A 131 7.53 8.87 14.08
N ASN A 132 8.59 9.56 13.76
CA ASN A 132 9.21 10.54 14.62
C ASN A 132 10.07 11.51 13.81
N GLU A 133 9.70 12.79 13.77
CA GLU A 133 10.44 13.81 13.01
C GLU A 133 11.86 14.01 13.52
N THR A 134 12.14 13.69 14.78
CA THR A 134 13.49 13.80 15.38
C THR A 134 14.38 12.58 15.12
N GLY A 135 13.89 11.59 14.35
CA GLY A 135 14.61 10.36 14.04
C GLY A 135 14.47 9.26 15.09
N GLY A 136 15.29 8.22 14.96
CA GLY A 136 15.29 7.03 15.81
C GLY A 136 14.55 5.83 15.24
N ARG A 137 13.87 6.00 14.10
CA ARG A 137 13.18 4.92 13.36
C ARG A 137 13.43 5.02 11.85
N GLU A 138 14.67 5.30 11.49
CA GLU A 138 15.09 5.41 10.10
C GLU A 138 14.92 4.09 9.37
N VAL A 139 14.29 4.14 8.21
CA VAL A 139 14.19 3.04 7.25
C VAL A 139 15.15 3.30 6.11
N LEU A 140 16.00 2.34 5.80
CA LEU A 140 16.92 2.42 4.68
C LEU A 140 16.15 2.15 3.38
N SER A 141 15.97 3.18 2.55
CA SER A 141 15.25 3.09 1.29
C SER A 141 16.09 2.41 0.22
N TYR A 142 15.49 1.52 -0.57
CA TYR A 142 16.13 0.87 -1.71
C TYR A 142 15.07 0.35 -2.70
N ASP A 143 15.48 0.02 -3.94
CA ASP A 143 14.59 -0.28 -5.06
C ASP A 143 13.53 -1.36 -4.80
N GLN A 144 13.86 -2.34 -3.96
CA GLN A 144 13.01 -3.50 -3.68
C GLN A 144 12.38 -3.46 -2.27
N LEU A 145 12.37 -2.30 -1.62
CA LEU A 145 11.81 -2.16 -0.27
C LEU A 145 10.32 -2.54 -0.24
N SER A 146 9.97 -3.49 0.63
CA SER A 146 8.59 -3.84 0.96
C SER A 146 8.12 -3.19 2.27
N ALA A 147 6.79 -3.07 2.44
CA ALA A 147 6.18 -2.61 3.69
C ALA A 147 6.61 -3.47 4.90
N HIS A 148 6.87 -4.76 4.68
CA HIS A 148 7.20 -5.71 5.72
C HIS A 148 8.63 -5.53 6.24
N GLU A 149 9.59 -5.34 5.35
CA GLU A 149 10.98 -5.03 5.69
C GLU A 149 11.10 -3.66 6.36
N ALA A 150 10.38 -2.68 5.82
CA ALA A 150 10.28 -1.36 6.44
C ALA A 150 9.66 -1.43 7.85
N TYR A 151 8.66 -2.28 8.04
CA TYR A 151 8.04 -2.53 9.34
C TYR A 151 9.06 -3.11 10.34
N PHE A 152 9.89 -4.06 9.93
CA PHE A 152 10.97 -4.57 10.77
C PHE A 152 11.93 -3.43 11.17
N MET A 153 12.39 -2.64 10.21
CA MET A 153 13.31 -1.53 10.50
C MET A 153 12.70 -0.46 11.40
N ALA A 154 11.43 -0.11 11.22
CA ALA A 154 10.77 0.96 11.97
C ALA A 154 10.28 0.50 13.35
N ILE A 155 9.67 -0.68 13.48
CA ILE A 155 8.92 -1.11 14.67
C ILE A 155 9.73 -2.02 15.58
N TYR A 156 10.65 -2.82 15.04
CA TYR A 156 11.46 -3.77 15.82
C TYR A 156 12.79 -3.17 16.34
N ARG A 157 12.85 -1.86 16.61
CA ARG A 157 14.05 -1.18 17.14
C ARG A 157 14.56 -1.74 18.46
N HIS A 158 13.73 -2.45 19.21
CA HIS A 158 14.12 -3.18 20.40
C HIS A 158 14.99 -4.44 20.13
N ARG A 159 15.20 -4.78 18.85
CA ARG A 159 16.09 -5.87 18.40
C ARG A 159 17.27 -5.29 17.59
N PRO A 160 18.30 -4.75 18.21
CA PRO A 160 19.39 -4.07 17.50
C PRO A 160 20.18 -4.98 16.57
N ALA A 161 20.29 -6.29 16.87
CA ALA A 161 20.91 -7.27 15.99
C ALA A 161 20.15 -7.41 14.66
N LEU A 162 18.82 -7.54 14.70
CA LEU A 162 17.97 -7.53 13.52
C LEU A 162 18.23 -6.28 12.65
N ILE A 163 18.23 -5.09 13.26
CA ILE A 163 18.39 -3.85 12.50
C ILE A 163 19.78 -3.81 11.85
N SER A 164 20.82 -4.22 12.57
CA SER A 164 22.19 -4.27 12.03
C SER A 164 22.31 -5.22 10.84
N GLU A 165 21.82 -6.44 10.99
CA GLU A 165 21.97 -7.45 9.95
C GLU A 165 21.05 -7.19 8.73
N LEU A 166 19.83 -6.72 8.94
CA LEU A 166 18.96 -6.30 7.86
C LEU A 166 19.56 -5.15 7.04
N ARG A 167 20.13 -4.15 7.72
CA ARG A 167 20.89 -3.09 7.05
C ARG A 167 22.10 -3.63 6.29
N HIS A 168 22.81 -4.61 6.83
CA HIS A 168 23.94 -5.24 6.15
C HIS A 168 23.50 -5.92 4.83
N LEU A 169 22.40 -6.67 4.86
CA LEU A 169 21.83 -7.30 3.65
C LEU A 169 21.45 -6.26 2.59
N ILE A 170 20.78 -5.19 3.03
CA ILE A 170 20.35 -4.10 2.11
C ILE A 170 21.56 -3.37 1.53
N TRP A 171 22.61 -3.07 2.34
CA TRP A 171 23.83 -2.46 1.83
C TRP A 171 24.60 -3.35 0.85
N GLY A 172 24.52 -4.68 1.00
CA GLY A 172 25.03 -5.62 -0.01
C GLY A 172 24.39 -5.38 -1.39
N TYR A 173 23.07 -5.22 -1.43
CA TYR A 173 22.33 -4.88 -2.63
C TYR A 173 22.69 -3.48 -3.17
N ILE A 174 22.69 -2.46 -2.33
CA ILE A 174 22.96 -1.06 -2.70
C ILE A 174 24.34 -0.89 -3.30
N ASN A 175 25.35 -1.53 -2.73
CA ASN A 175 26.73 -1.43 -3.23
C ASN A 175 26.89 -1.99 -4.65
N ALA A 176 26.09 -2.98 -5.03
CA ALA A 176 26.08 -3.52 -6.38
C ALA A 176 25.46 -2.55 -7.41
N LEU A 177 24.65 -1.59 -6.98
CA LEU A 177 24.04 -0.57 -7.84
C LEU A 177 24.93 0.66 -8.04
N ARG A 178 25.97 0.85 -7.24
CA ARG A 178 26.83 2.04 -7.27
C ARG A 178 27.48 2.22 -8.65
N SER A 179 27.30 3.40 -9.23
CA SER A 179 27.82 3.71 -10.55
C SER A 179 28.04 5.21 -10.75
N ALA A 180 29.01 5.58 -11.56
CA ALA A 180 29.19 6.94 -12.08
C ALA A 180 28.48 7.11 -13.46
N HIS A 181 27.66 6.13 -13.88
CA HIS A 181 27.00 6.11 -15.18
C HIS A 181 25.56 5.68 -14.99
N GLY A 182 24.63 6.52 -15.47
CA GLY A 182 23.19 6.29 -15.35
C GLY A 182 22.59 5.49 -16.49
N THR A 183 21.35 5.08 -16.32
CA THR A 183 20.58 4.40 -17.37
C THR A 183 19.21 5.04 -17.55
N ILE A 184 18.82 5.20 -18.83
CA ILE A 184 17.44 5.44 -19.24
C ILE A 184 17.01 4.19 -20.00
N GLY A 185 15.99 3.50 -19.52
CA GLY A 185 15.50 2.25 -20.09
C GLY A 185 14.87 2.45 -21.47
N ALA A 186 14.70 1.36 -22.20
CA ALA A 186 14.09 1.37 -23.53
C ALA A 186 12.66 1.92 -23.53
N HIS A 187 12.23 2.54 -24.61
CA HIS A 187 10.89 3.12 -24.79
C HIS A 187 10.53 4.21 -23.76
N ALA A 188 11.52 4.84 -23.12
CA ALA A 188 11.27 5.97 -22.22
C ALA A 188 10.81 7.21 -23.00
N HIS A 189 9.85 7.94 -22.45
CA HIS A 189 9.33 9.19 -23.01
C HIS A 189 9.60 10.33 -22.03
N ILE A 190 10.53 11.24 -22.38
CA ILE A 190 10.99 12.35 -21.51
C ILE A 190 10.86 13.66 -22.27
N THR A 191 9.88 14.48 -21.90
CA THR A 191 9.59 15.74 -22.61
C THR A 191 9.31 16.90 -21.67
N ASP A 192 9.76 18.09 -22.06
CA ASP A 192 9.54 19.34 -21.34
C ASP A 192 10.06 19.28 -19.88
N VAL A 193 11.22 18.68 -19.68
CA VAL A 193 11.78 18.42 -18.34
C VAL A 193 12.92 19.39 -18.05
N GLY A 194 12.96 19.90 -16.81
CA GLY A 194 14.10 20.68 -16.34
C GLY A 194 15.34 19.82 -16.13
N ASN A 195 15.77 19.65 -14.88
CA ASN A 195 17.02 18.95 -14.55
C ASN A 195 16.77 17.54 -14.04
N ILE A 196 17.50 16.57 -14.59
CA ILE A 196 17.62 15.20 -14.12
C ILE A 196 19.07 14.95 -13.70
N THR A 197 19.31 14.76 -12.41
CA THR A 197 20.67 14.56 -11.88
C THR A 197 20.73 13.31 -11.00
N ASN A 198 21.63 12.39 -11.29
CA ASN A 198 21.83 11.15 -10.52
C ASN A 198 20.55 10.30 -10.42
N VAL A 199 19.84 10.12 -11.54
CA VAL A 199 18.59 9.38 -11.58
C VAL A 199 18.70 8.19 -12.54
N LYS A 200 18.34 7.01 -12.05
CA LYS A 200 18.15 5.82 -12.86
C LYS A 200 16.69 5.74 -13.30
N ILE A 201 16.44 5.58 -14.60
CA ILE A 201 15.10 5.55 -15.18
C ILE A 201 14.88 4.19 -15.85
N GLY A 202 13.83 3.49 -15.43
CA GLY A 202 13.42 2.21 -16.01
C GLY A 202 12.74 2.35 -17.36
N PRO A 203 12.56 1.23 -18.09
CA PRO A 203 11.93 1.23 -19.41
C PRO A 203 10.45 1.64 -19.34
N TYR A 204 9.95 2.19 -20.46
CA TYR A 204 8.57 2.66 -20.61
C TYR A 204 8.18 3.79 -19.64
N ALA A 205 9.10 4.40 -18.91
CA ALA A 205 8.82 5.55 -18.07
C ALA A 205 8.34 6.73 -18.90
N SER A 206 7.30 7.44 -18.42
CA SER A 206 6.77 8.66 -19.01
C SER A 206 7.03 9.85 -18.07
N ILE A 207 7.87 10.80 -18.48
CA ILE A 207 8.26 11.96 -17.67
C ILE A 207 7.96 13.22 -18.49
N VAL A 208 6.89 13.95 -18.14
CA VAL A 208 6.39 15.06 -18.95
C VAL A 208 6.20 16.31 -18.10
N GLY A 209 6.90 17.38 -18.43
CA GLY A 209 6.77 18.68 -17.74
C GLY A 209 7.32 18.71 -16.31
N THR A 210 8.10 17.71 -15.92
CA THR A 210 8.69 17.60 -14.59
C THR A 210 9.78 18.65 -14.39
N ARG A 211 9.77 19.33 -13.24
CA ARG A 211 10.69 20.45 -13.01
C ARG A 211 12.09 20.00 -12.59
N ARG A 212 12.19 19.07 -11.65
CA ARG A 212 13.49 18.61 -11.15
C ARG A 212 13.43 17.21 -10.56
N LEU A 213 14.39 16.37 -10.93
CA LEU A 213 14.65 15.07 -10.35
C LEU A 213 16.11 15.01 -9.88
N TYR A 214 16.33 14.69 -8.61
CA TYR A 214 17.67 14.63 -8.04
C TYR A 214 17.83 13.42 -7.14
N ASN A 215 18.88 12.63 -7.40
CA ASN A 215 19.27 11.44 -6.63
C ASN A 215 18.08 10.48 -6.42
N GLY A 216 17.75 9.71 -7.45
CA GLY A 216 16.59 8.81 -7.37
C GLY A 216 16.57 7.68 -8.36
N SER A 217 15.62 6.76 -8.14
CA SER A 217 15.29 5.65 -9.04
C SER A 217 13.82 5.72 -9.44
N ILE A 218 13.58 5.53 -10.73
CA ILE A 218 12.25 5.36 -11.32
C ILE A 218 12.19 3.93 -11.85
N ASN A 219 11.61 3.03 -11.06
CA ASN A 219 11.59 1.58 -11.33
C ASN A 219 10.41 1.20 -12.23
N SER A 220 10.34 1.83 -13.40
CA SER A 220 9.33 1.56 -14.42
C SER A 220 9.61 0.24 -15.13
N VAL A 221 8.55 -0.49 -15.48
CA VAL A 221 8.59 -1.70 -16.31
C VAL A 221 7.46 -1.65 -17.35
N LYS A 222 7.54 -2.48 -18.38
CA LYS A 222 6.56 -2.50 -19.48
C LYS A 222 5.13 -2.75 -19.01
N GLU A 223 4.95 -3.70 -18.11
CA GLU A 223 3.66 -4.14 -17.58
C GLU A 223 3.07 -3.12 -16.60
N ALA A 224 3.92 -2.27 -16.02
CA ALA A 224 3.55 -1.29 -15.00
C ALA A 224 4.43 -0.02 -15.14
N PRO A 225 4.21 0.79 -16.17
CA PRO A 225 4.99 2.00 -16.42
C PRO A 225 4.77 3.04 -15.33
N VAL A 226 5.83 3.79 -15.02
CA VAL A 226 5.78 4.94 -14.11
C VAL A 226 5.52 6.22 -14.90
N SER A 227 4.69 7.10 -14.35
CA SER A 227 4.35 8.39 -14.94
C SER A 227 4.65 9.56 -14.00
N LEU A 228 5.45 10.52 -14.45
CA LEU A 228 5.69 11.80 -13.77
C LEU A 228 5.18 12.95 -14.63
N GLY A 229 4.45 13.89 -14.00
CA GLY A 229 3.78 14.97 -14.70
C GLY A 229 4.34 16.35 -14.40
N TYR A 230 3.55 17.35 -14.77
CA TYR A 230 3.95 18.75 -14.75
C TYR A 230 4.29 19.27 -13.36
N SER A 231 5.38 20.06 -13.30
CA SER A 231 5.85 20.77 -12.11
C SER A 231 6.24 19.88 -10.92
N VAL A 232 6.42 18.58 -11.14
CA VAL A 232 6.89 17.64 -10.10
C VAL A 232 8.35 17.96 -9.71
N ILE A 233 8.65 17.88 -8.41
CA ILE A 233 9.98 18.02 -7.85
C ILE A 233 10.23 16.85 -6.92
N CYS A 234 11.29 16.05 -7.20
CA CYS A 234 11.70 14.94 -6.35
C CYS A 234 13.19 15.02 -6.00
N THR A 235 13.50 14.84 -4.73
CA THR A 235 14.87 14.81 -4.20
C THR A 235 15.01 13.61 -3.27
N ASP A 236 16.07 12.80 -3.44
CA ASP A 236 16.34 11.62 -2.63
C ASP A 236 15.13 10.66 -2.61
N PHE A 237 14.83 10.06 -3.76
CA PHE A 237 13.56 9.36 -3.96
C PHE A 237 13.71 8.01 -4.64
N ILE A 238 12.75 7.16 -4.39
CA ILE A 238 12.49 5.94 -5.17
C ILE A 238 11.02 5.90 -5.55
N ILE A 239 10.72 5.65 -6.83
CA ILE A 239 9.35 5.49 -7.34
C ILE A 239 9.26 4.13 -8.01
N SER A 240 8.42 3.26 -7.46
CA SER A 240 8.22 1.88 -7.93
C SER A 240 7.19 1.79 -9.05
N SER A 241 7.17 0.64 -9.71
CA SER A 241 6.37 0.35 -10.91
C SER A 241 4.88 0.66 -10.77
N GLY A 242 4.27 1.12 -11.86
CA GLY A 242 2.86 1.44 -11.93
C GLY A 242 2.43 2.71 -11.21
N SER A 243 3.38 3.46 -10.64
CA SER A 243 3.06 4.66 -9.86
C SER A 243 2.98 5.91 -10.72
N SER A 244 2.15 6.86 -10.28
CA SER A 244 1.89 8.14 -10.93
C SER A 244 2.13 9.29 -9.96
N VAL A 245 3.05 10.22 -10.30
CA VAL A 245 3.34 11.43 -9.52
C VAL A 245 3.08 12.65 -10.39
N GLN A 246 2.08 13.46 -10.06
CA GLN A 246 1.51 14.43 -10.97
C GLN A 246 1.31 15.83 -10.33
N SER A 247 1.09 16.81 -11.20
CA SER A 247 0.44 18.08 -10.87
C SER A 247 1.06 18.83 -9.68
N GLY A 248 2.38 19.12 -9.76
CA GLY A 248 3.06 19.96 -8.77
C GLY A 248 3.38 19.27 -7.44
N THR A 249 3.37 17.94 -7.40
CA THR A 249 3.79 17.16 -6.23
C THR A 249 5.26 17.42 -5.91
N ALA A 250 5.58 17.58 -4.60
CA ALA A 250 6.93 17.80 -4.11
C ALA A 250 7.33 16.73 -3.10
N LEU A 251 8.42 15.99 -3.39
CA LEU A 251 8.91 14.87 -2.58
C LEU A 251 10.36 15.10 -2.14
N SER A 252 10.65 14.83 -0.88
CA SER A 252 12.00 14.86 -0.33
C SER A 252 12.24 13.70 0.63
N ARG A 253 13.23 12.87 0.37
CA ARG A 253 13.52 11.64 1.11
C ARG A 253 12.27 10.76 1.23
N CYS A 254 11.74 10.33 0.08
CA CYS A 254 10.51 9.56 0.01
C CYS A 254 10.69 8.26 -0.79
N PHE A 255 10.02 7.21 -0.34
CA PHE A 255 9.81 5.98 -1.09
C PHE A 255 8.37 5.88 -1.53
N ILE A 256 8.14 5.69 -2.83
CA ILE A 256 6.82 5.50 -3.42
C ILE A 256 6.74 4.08 -3.95
N GLY A 257 5.95 3.24 -3.29
CA GLY A 257 5.71 1.85 -3.63
C GLY A 257 4.91 1.65 -4.91
N GLN A 258 4.54 0.41 -5.19
CA GLN A 258 3.89 0.04 -6.45
C GLN A 258 2.46 0.56 -6.56
N ALA A 259 2.09 1.03 -7.76
CA ALA A 259 0.74 1.50 -8.09
C ALA A 259 0.21 2.62 -7.19
N CYS A 260 1.09 3.49 -6.70
CA CYS A 260 0.72 4.67 -5.93
C CYS A 260 0.36 5.84 -6.85
N THR A 261 -0.52 6.72 -6.36
CA THR A 261 -0.85 7.99 -7.01
C THR A 261 -0.62 9.13 -6.03
N LEU A 262 0.22 10.11 -6.42
CA LEU A 262 0.43 11.34 -5.66
C LEU A 262 0.21 12.53 -6.60
N ALA A 263 -0.72 13.44 -6.25
CA ALA A 263 -1.12 14.48 -7.19
C ALA A 263 -1.64 15.76 -6.51
N HIS A 264 -1.97 16.74 -7.35
CA HIS A 264 -2.65 17.98 -6.97
C HIS A 264 -1.91 18.81 -5.91
N GLY A 265 -0.57 18.93 -6.08
CA GLY A 265 0.25 19.70 -5.16
C GLY A 265 0.51 19.04 -3.80
N TYR A 266 0.37 17.72 -3.73
CA TYR A 266 0.75 16.97 -2.52
C TYR A 266 2.22 17.20 -2.17
N SER A 267 2.53 17.42 -0.91
CA SER A 267 3.90 17.56 -0.42
C SER A 267 4.24 16.48 0.60
N ALA A 268 5.42 15.87 0.46
CA ALA A 268 5.88 14.87 1.42
C ALA A 268 7.37 14.98 1.71
N SER A 269 7.72 14.80 2.98
CA SER A 269 9.09 14.70 3.44
C SER A 269 9.26 13.51 4.40
N ASP A 270 10.42 12.84 4.32
CA ASP A 270 10.74 11.70 5.18
C ASP A 270 9.62 10.65 5.28
N SER A 271 9.04 10.26 4.14
CA SER A 271 7.81 9.48 4.12
C SER A 271 7.89 8.27 3.22
N LEU A 272 7.28 7.18 3.66
CA LEU A 272 7.16 5.94 2.91
C LEU A 272 5.69 5.72 2.53
N PHE A 273 5.45 5.47 1.26
CA PHE A 273 4.13 5.13 0.71
C PHE A 273 4.21 3.76 0.05
N PHE A 274 3.51 2.78 0.60
CA PHE A 274 3.50 1.43 0.04
C PHE A 274 2.32 1.20 -0.90
N SER A 275 2.21 0.01 -1.45
CA SER A 275 1.35 -0.28 -2.61
C SER A 275 -0.07 0.29 -2.53
N ASN A 276 -0.52 0.87 -3.63
CA ASN A 276 -1.87 1.41 -3.80
C ASN A 276 -2.21 2.60 -2.89
N CYS A 277 -1.22 3.33 -2.37
CA CYS A 277 -1.48 4.61 -1.70
C CYS A 277 -1.98 5.65 -2.70
N HIS A 278 -2.92 6.49 -2.27
CA HIS A 278 -3.49 7.55 -3.10
C HIS A 278 -3.55 8.87 -2.32
N GLU A 279 -2.66 9.79 -2.66
CA GLU A 279 -2.39 10.98 -1.87
C GLU A 279 -2.57 12.23 -2.72
N GLU A 280 -3.55 13.05 -2.40
CA GLU A 280 -3.85 14.28 -3.12
C GLU A 280 -4.04 15.47 -2.19
N ASN A 281 -3.63 16.67 -2.63
CA ASN A 281 -3.94 17.95 -2.00
C ASN A 281 -3.46 18.14 -0.55
N GLY A 282 -2.77 17.21 0.06
CA GLY A 282 -2.38 17.22 1.47
C GLY A 282 -0.90 17.37 1.70
N GLU A 283 -0.51 17.15 2.96
CA GLU A 283 0.88 17.14 3.39
C GLU A 283 1.17 15.89 4.22
N ALA A 284 2.36 15.33 4.04
CA ALA A 284 2.90 14.26 4.85
C ALA A 284 4.29 14.59 5.38
N CYS A 285 4.54 14.25 6.64
CA CYS A 285 5.85 14.38 7.25
C CYS A 285 6.12 13.18 8.17
N ALA A 286 7.24 12.49 7.95
CA ALA A 286 7.69 11.37 8.76
C ALA A 286 6.64 10.24 8.89
N ILE A 287 5.91 9.92 7.82
CA ILE A 287 4.89 8.88 7.87
C ILE A 287 5.36 7.55 7.29
N PHE A 288 4.80 6.48 7.83
CA PHE A 288 4.81 5.15 7.28
C PHE A 288 3.40 4.85 6.76
N ALA A 289 3.13 5.18 5.49
CA ALA A 289 1.88 4.85 4.84
C ALA A 289 1.94 3.43 4.26
N GLY A 290 1.44 2.46 5.00
CA GLY A 290 1.24 1.09 4.51
C GLY A 290 0.19 1.02 3.40
N PRO A 291 0.02 -0.14 2.77
CA PRO A 291 -0.83 -0.30 1.59
C PRO A 291 -2.23 0.31 1.76
N PHE A 292 -2.75 0.92 0.67
CA PHE A 292 -4.09 1.52 0.63
C PHE A 292 -4.31 2.66 1.63
N THR A 293 -3.27 3.41 2.00
CA THR A 293 -3.44 4.70 2.69
C THR A 293 -3.91 5.75 1.70
N VAL A 294 -4.94 6.52 2.06
CA VAL A 294 -5.64 7.42 1.13
C VAL A 294 -5.94 8.76 1.77
N THR A 295 -5.58 9.85 1.07
CA THR A 295 -6.05 11.22 1.32
C THR A 295 -6.44 11.89 0.00
N HIS A 296 -7.54 12.65 -0.02
CA HIS A 296 -8.01 13.33 -1.24
C HIS A 296 -8.25 14.83 -1.08
N HIS A 297 -8.22 15.35 0.13
CA HIS A 297 -8.71 16.70 0.41
C HIS A 297 -7.61 17.62 0.93
N LYS A 298 -7.71 18.91 0.57
CA LYS A 298 -6.88 19.96 1.14
C LYS A 298 -7.01 20.02 2.67
N SER A 299 -6.02 20.60 3.31
CA SER A 299 -5.95 20.73 4.78
C SER A 299 -5.81 19.41 5.55
N THR A 300 -5.48 18.32 4.87
CA THR A 300 -5.13 17.06 5.53
C THR A 300 -3.63 17.03 5.81
N LEU A 301 -3.26 16.85 7.08
CA LEU A 301 -1.88 16.66 7.52
C LEU A 301 -1.75 15.28 8.14
N LEU A 302 -0.90 14.44 7.55
CA LEU A 302 -0.47 13.18 8.12
C LEU A 302 0.96 13.36 8.66
N ILE A 303 1.15 13.15 9.95
CA ILE A 303 2.46 13.38 10.57
C ILE A 303 2.86 12.23 11.50
N ALA A 304 4.09 11.76 11.33
CA ALA A 304 4.83 10.90 12.25
C ALA A 304 4.05 9.68 12.75
N SER A 305 3.41 8.98 11.84
CA SER A 305 2.50 7.86 12.16
C SER A 305 2.65 6.72 11.19
N GLN A 306 2.27 5.53 11.67
CA GLN A 306 2.05 4.36 10.82
C GLN A 306 0.56 4.24 10.48
N PHE A 307 0.29 3.95 9.21
CA PHE A 307 -1.05 3.70 8.68
C PHE A 307 -1.04 2.41 7.85
N SER A 308 -2.19 1.82 7.62
CA SER A 308 -2.44 0.86 6.53
C SER A 308 -3.95 0.76 6.27
N PHE A 309 -4.37 0.63 5.02
CA PHE A 309 -5.78 0.64 4.62
C PHE A 309 -6.58 1.80 5.22
N MET A 310 -5.89 2.90 5.46
CA MET A 310 -6.43 4.08 6.13
C MET A 310 -7.08 5.02 5.13
N ASN A 311 -8.15 5.68 5.52
CA ASN A 311 -8.75 6.77 4.77
C ASN A 311 -8.87 8.01 5.67
N ALA A 312 -8.14 9.07 5.33
CA ALA A 312 -8.19 10.33 6.04
C ALA A 312 -9.38 11.18 5.57
N GLY A 313 -10.21 11.60 6.53
CA GLY A 313 -11.25 12.59 6.26
C GLY A 313 -10.66 13.97 5.98
N SER A 314 -11.39 14.81 5.26
CA SER A 314 -11.02 16.19 4.96
C SER A 314 -10.66 16.98 6.22
N GLY A 315 -9.54 17.69 6.23
CA GLY A 315 -9.10 18.47 7.39
C GLY A 315 -8.57 17.63 8.56
N SER A 316 -8.37 16.32 8.40
CA SER A 316 -7.72 15.51 9.43
C SER A 316 -6.34 16.05 9.77
N ASN A 317 -6.04 16.18 11.04
CA ASN A 317 -4.78 16.73 11.53
C ASN A 317 -4.24 15.90 12.69
N GLN A 318 -2.92 15.91 12.84
CA GLN A 318 -2.22 15.18 13.88
C GLN A 318 -1.06 16.05 14.36
N SER A 319 -0.90 16.17 15.67
CA SER A 319 0.12 17.05 16.23
C SER A 319 0.54 16.64 17.63
N ASN A 320 1.72 17.10 18.05
CA ASN A 320 2.24 16.86 19.39
C ASN A 320 2.95 18.08 19.99
N HIS A 321 2.50 19.27 19.75
CA HIS A 321 3.13 20.51 20.22
C HIS A 321 3.40 20.57 21.75
N MET A 322 3.04 19.53 22.50
CA MET A 322 3.19 19.49 23.97
C MET A 322 4.57 19.02 24.45
N TYR A 323 5.43 18.49 23.56
CA TYR A 323 6.73 17.96 23.97
C TYR A 323 7.83 19.02 23.89
N LYS A 324 8.40 19.36 25.06
CA LYS A 324 9.38 20.44 25.18
C LYS A 324 10.82 20.03 24.78
N LEU A 325 11.10 18.72 24.74
CA LEU A 325 12.43 18.18 24.44
C LEU A 325 12.59 17.72 22.97
N GLY A 326 11.65 18.08 22.12
CA GLY A 326 11.58 17.69 20.72
C GLY A 326 10.29 16.96 20.39
N PRO A 327 9.87 16.97 19.12
CA PRO A 327 8.63 16.33 18.68
C PRO A 327 8.79 14.80 18.68
N ILE A 328 8.23 14.12 19.67
CA ILE A 328 8.12 12.67 19.76
C ILE A 328 6.67 12.30 19.53
N HIS A 329 6.36 11.57 18.46
CA HIS A 329 5.00 11.33 18.01
C HIS A 329 4.50 9.93 18.34
N GLN A 330 4.95 8.89 17.67
CA GLN A 330 4.53 7.49 17.84
C GLN A 330 3.03 7.27 17.60
N GLY A 331 2.52 7.78 16.49
CA GLY A 331 1.15 7.50 16.05
C GLY A 331 1.05 6.11 15.40
N ILE A 332 0.08 5.29 15.85
CA ILE A 332 -0.23 4.01 15.21
C ILE A 332 -1.73 3.99 14.90
N MET A 333 -2.07 3.98 13.63
CA MET A 333 -3.42 3.68 13.16
C MET A 333 -3.39 2.30 12.48
N GLU A 334 -3.90 1.31 13.19
CA GLU A 334 -3.92 -0.06 12.68
C GLU A 334 -4.79 -0.18 11.44
N ARG A 335 -4.63 -1.28 10.69
CA ARG A 335 -5.28 -1.51 9.40
C ARG A 335 -6.76 -1.13 9.36
N GLY A 336 -7.16 -0.43 8.31
CA GLY A 336 -8.55 -0.03 8.08
C GLY A 336 -9.09 1.04 9.01
N ALA A 337 -8.26 1.60 9.90
CA ALA A 337 -8.66 2.74 10.72
C ALA A 337 -8.89 3.98 9.84
N LYS A 338 -9.86 4.83 10.22
CA LYS A 338 -10.27 6.02 9.47
C LYS A 338 -10.44 7.22 10.35
N THR A 339 -10.38 8.41 9.75
CA THR A 339 -10.80 9.66 10.39
C THR A 339 -11.99 10.26 9.66
N SER A 340 -12.91 10.86 10.39
CA SER A 340 -13.93 11.73 9.79
C SER A 340 -13.35 13.10 9.44
N SER A 341 -14.12 13.96 8.78
CA SER A 341 -13.71 15.33 8.52
C SER A 341 -13.38 16.08 9.81
N ASP A 342 -12.36 16.94 9.78
CA ASP A 342 -11.86 17.78 10.87
C ASP A 342 -11.47 16.99 12.15
N SER A 343 -11.10 15.72 12.01
CA SER A 343 -10.59 14.94 13.13
C SER A 343 -9.19 15.34 13.52
N TYR A 344 -8.93 15.42 14.82
CA TYR A 344 -7.62 15.68 15.40
C TYR A 344 -7.23 14.59 16.39
N ILE A 345 -6.01 14.07 16.27
CA ILE A 345 -5.46 13.07 17.19
C ILE A 345 -4.14 13.57 17.74
N LEU A 346 -4.07 13.70 19.06
CA LEU A 346 -2.81 14.01 19.76
C LEU A 346 -1.99 12.73 19.92
N TRP A 347 -0.80 12.72 19.32
CA TRP A 347 0.15 11.63 19.53
C TRP A 347 0.89 11.74 20.88
N PRO A 348 1.38 10.64 21.48
CA PRO A 348 1.22 9.25 21.02
C PRO A 348 -0.20 8.71 21.21
N ALA A 349 -0.67 7.91 20.28
CA ALA A 349 -1.94 7.18 20.37
C ALA A 349 -1.89 5.90 19.51
N ARG A 350 -2.73 4.93 19.89
CA ARG A 350 -2.88 3.70 19.12
C ARG A 350 -4.36 3.46 18.81
N ILE A 351 -4.74 3.64 17.56
CA ILE A 351 -6.11 3.45 17.07
C ILE A 351 -6.24 2.02 16.56
N GLY A 352 -7.17 1.26 17.15
CA GLY A 352 -7.38 -0.16 16.83
C GLY A 352 -7.88 -0.39 15.40
N ALA A 353 -7.65 -1.59 14.90
CA ALA A 353 -8.00 -1.96 13.52
C ALA A 353 -9.48 -1.66 13.19
N PHE A 354 -9.73 -1.15 11.99
CA PHE A 354 -11.07 -0.80 11.48
C PHE A 354 -11.88 0.16 12.37
N SER A 355 -11.22 0.97 13.19
CA SER A 355 -11.87 1.98 14.01
C SER A 355 -12.04 3.31 13.29
N LEU A 356 -13.04 4.08 13.67
CA LEU A 356 -13.32 5.41 13.12
C LEU A 356 -13.13 6.47 14.21
N VAL A 357 -12.32 7.49 13.92
CA VAL A 357 -12.08 8.64 14.80
C VAL A 357 -12.93 9.81 14.33
N MET A 358 -13.70 10.41 15.23
CA MET A 358 -14.58 11.56 14.98
C MET A 358 -14.38 12.63 16.05
N GLY A 359 -14.08 13.85 15.62
CA GLY A 359 -13.83 15.00 16.50
C GLY A 359 -12.37 15.12 16.94
N ARG A 360 -12.11 15.89 17.99
CA ARG A 360 -10.78 16.30 18.43
C ARG A 360 -10.39 15.59 19.73
N HIS A 361 -9.35 14.76 19.65
CA HIS A 361 -8.86 13.97 20.78
C HIS A 361 -7.52 14.51 21.27
N THR A 362 -7.54 15.11 22.46
CA THR A 362 -6.38 15.72 23.14
C THR A 362 -5.80 14.84 24.24
N THR A 363 -6.21 13.57 24.26
CA THR A 363 -5.69 12.52 25.14
C THR A 363 -4.93 11.48 24.32
N HIS A 364 -4.30 10.50 24.99
CA HIS A 364 -3.48 9.45 24.37
C HIS A 364 -4.20 8.09 24.42
N PRO A 365 -5.21 7.83 23.56
CA PRO A 365 -5.94 6.58 23.59
C PRO A 365 -5.12 5.40 23.05
N ASP A 366 -5.22 4.25 23.72
CA ASP A 366 -4.78 2.96 23.19
C ASP A 366 -5.99 2.04 23.04
N LEU A 367 -6.39 1.82 21.80
CA LEU A 367 -7.53 0.97 21.40
C LEU A 367 -7.09 -0.33 20.74
N SER A 368 -5.84 -0.72 20.88
CA SER A 368 -5.28 -1.89 20.17
C SER A 368 -6.05 -3.19 20.41
N ASN A 369 -6.65 -3.37 21.58
CA ASN A 369 -7.50 -4.52 21.91
C ASN A 369 -9.01 -4.28 21.75
N LEU A 370 -9.41 -3.13 21.23
CA LEU A 370 -10.81 -2.78 20.96
C LEU A 370 -11.00 -2.36 19.49
N PRO A 371 -10.78 -3.29 18.54
CA PRO A 371 -10.92 -3.00 17.12
C PRO A 371 -12.38 -2.71 16.75
N PHE A 372 -12.62 -2.19 15.54
CA PHE A 372 -13.95 -1.84 15.03
C PHE A 372 -14.73 -0.87 15.91
N SER A 373 -14.03 0.01 16.59
CA SER A 373 -14.64 0.98 17.52
C SER A 373 -14.87 2.34 16.87
N TYR A 374 -15.81 3.11 17.40
CA TYR A 374 -15.85 4.55 17.17
C TYR A 374 -15.22 5.27 18.36
N LEU A 375 -14.32 6.19 18.06
CA LEU A 375 -13.77 7.16 19.00
C LEU A 375 -14.41 8.51 18.71
N ILE A 376 -15.22 9.01 19.64
CA ILE A 376 -16.05 10.21 19.44
C ILE A 376 -15.71 11.23 20.52
N GLU A 377 -15.45 12.46 20.12
CA GLU A 377 -15.35 13.58 21.05
C GLU A 377 -16.74 14.13 21.34
N SER A 378 -17.02 14.40 22.62
CA SER A 378 -18.23 15.07 23.09
C SER A 378 -17.91 15.85 24.36
N CYS A 379 -18.09 17.18 24.31
CA CYS A 379 -17.81 18.08 25.43
C CYS A 379 -16.39 17.85 26.03
N ASP A 380 -15.37 17.94 25.20
CA ASP A 380 -13.95 17.74 25.55
C ASP A 380 -13.62 16.37 26.17
N THR A 381 -14.55 15.43 26.05
CA THR A 381 -14.36 14.05 26.53
C THR A 381 -14.33 13.06 25.37
N THR A 382 -13.32 12.21 25.39
CA THR A 382 -13.20 11.09 24.44
C THR A 382 -14.09 9.93 24.88
N PHE A 383 -15.09 9.60 24.07
CA PHE A 383 -15.94 8.42 24.22
C PHE A 383 -15.58 7.32 23.25
N LEU A 384 -15.64 6.08 23.72
CA LEU A 384 -15.40 4.88 22.93
C LEU A 384 -16.68 4.05 22.82
N ILE A 385 -16.99 3.62 21.60
CA ILE A 385 -18.11 2.71 21.31
C ILE A 385 -17.51 1.44 20.68
N PRO A 386 -17.22 0.41 21.50
CA PRO A 386 -16.54 -0.78 21.04
C PRO A 386 -17.36 -1.58 20.02
N GLY A 387 -16.71 -2.14 19.00
CA GLY A 387 -17.29 -3.09 18.05
C GLY A 387 -18.35 -2.52 17.09
N VAL A 388 -18.76 -1.26 17.24
CA VAL A 388 -19.89 -0.70 16.48
C VAL A 388 -19.65 -0.66 14.97
N ASN A 389 -18.39 -0.58 14.55
CA ASN A 389 -18.01 -0.51 13.14
C ASN A 389 -18.13 -1.86 12.40
N LEU A 390 -18.37 -2.96 13.13
CA LEU A 390 -18.68 -4.29 12.54
C LEU A 390 -19.99 -4.29 11.75
N LYS A 391 -20.90 -3.36 12.03
CA LYS A 391 -22.18 -3.20 11.36
C LYS A 391 -22.26 -1.98 10.43
N SER A 392 -21.15 -1.32 10.15
CA SER A 392 -21.11 -0.13 9.30
C SER A 392 -20.98 -0.50 7.83
N VAL A 393 -21.93 -0.04 7.01
CA VAL A 393 -21.89 -0.17 5.55
C VAL A 393 -20.56 0.36 4.99
N GLY A 394 -20.09 1.51 5.47
CA GLY A 394 -18.86 2.13 5.00
C GLY A 394 -17.63 1.24 5.18
N THR A 395 -17.52 0.56 6.32
CA THR A 395 -16.37 -0.32 6.60
C THR A 395 -16.42 -1.61 5.79
N ILE A 396 -17.57 -2.28 5.75
CA ILE A 396 -17.73 -3.55 5.01
C ILE A 396 -17.56 -3.32 3.52
N ARG A 397 -18.20 -2.29 2.97
CA ARG A 397 -18.10 -1.93 1.55
C ARG A 397 -16.67 -1.59 1.13
N ASP A 398 -15.92 -0.86 1.95
CA ASP A 398 -14.54 -0.48 1.62
C ASP A 398 -13.61 -1.70 1.66
N ALA A 399 -13.76 -2.59 2.63
CA ALA A 399 -13.00 -3.84 2.67
C ALA A 399 -13.26 -4.72 1.43
N GLN A 400 -14.50 -4.77 0.94
CA GLN A 400 -14.85 -5.50 -0.30
C GLN A 400 -14.26 -4.86 -1.57
N LYS A 401 -13.93 -3.57 -1.54
CA LYS A 401 -13.36 -2.86 -2.69
C LYS A 401 -11.86 -3.06 -2.84
N TRP A 402 -11.09 -3.21 -1.75
CA TRP A 402 -9.62 -3.26 -1.82
C TRP A 402 -9.07 -4.30 -2.80
N PRO A 403 -9.53 -5.58 -2.83
CA PRO A 403 -9.03 -6.55 -3.81
C PRO A 403 -9.24 -6.12 -5.26
N ARG A 404 -10.35 -5.40 -5.53
CA ARG A 404 -10.69 -4.91 -6.88
C ARG A 404 -9.95 -3.62 -7.25
N ARG A 405 -9.39 -2.94 -6.26
CA ARG A 405 -8.62 -1.70 -6.40
C ARG A 405 -7.12 -1.92 -6.34
N ASP A 406 -6.67 -3.16 -6.20
CA ASP A 406 -5.25 -3.48 -6.35
C ASP A 406 -4.85 -3.25 -7.81
N ALA A 407 -4.19 -2.13 -8.05
CA ALA A 407 -3.79 -1.68 -9.38
C ALA A 407 -2.41 -2.16 -9.80
N ARG A 408 -1.77 -3.02 -8.99
CA ARG A 408 -0.44 -3.55 -9.30
C ARG A 408 -0.50 -4.55 -10.46
N THR A 409 0.12 -4.20 -11.57
CA THR A 409 0.24 -5.05 -12.76
C THR A 409 1.65 -5.64 -12.94
N ASP A 410 2.63 -5.15 -12.17
CA ASP A 410 3.96 -5.74 -12.12
C ASP A 410 3.88 -7.18 -11.59
N PRO A 411 4.42 -8.18 -12.32
CA PRO A 411 4.44 -9.55 -11.84
C PRO A 411 5.29 -9.74 -10.57
N HIS A 412 6.31 -8.90 -10.37
CA HIS A 412 7.12 -8.88 -9.15
C HIS A 412 6.49 -7.96 -8.11
N ARG A 413 5.65 -8.51 -7.24
CA ARG A 413 4.97 -7.77 -6.18
C ARG A 413 5.83 -7.67 -4.92
N LEU A 414 6.16 -6.45 -4.53
CA LEU A 414 6.97 -6.19 -3.34
C LEU A 414 6.19 -6.43 -2.04
N ASP A 415 4.95 -5.92 -1.97
CA ASP A 415 4.11 -6.07 -0.78
C ASP A 415 3.19 -7.28 -0.89
N GLN A 416 3.18 -8.12 0.15
CA GLN A 416 2.21 -9.19 0.33
C GLN A 416 1.00 -8.65 1.10
N ILE A 417 -0.21 -8.75 0.52
CA ILE A 417 -1.39 -8.06 1.06
C ILE A 417 -2.52 -9.04 1.35
N ASN A 418 -2.89 -9.15 2.62
CA ASN A 418 -4.10 -9.82 3.07
C ASN A 418 -5.24 -8.79 3.16
N TYR A 419 -6.36 -9.07 2.49
CA TYR A 419 -7.55 -8.18 2.44
C TYR A 419 -8.60 -8.54 3.49
N ASN A 420 -8.34 -9.53 4.31
CA ASN A 420 -9.28 -10.08 5.28
C ASN A 420 -9.70 -9.02 6.31
N LEU A 421 -11.02 -8.76 6.41
CA LEU A 421 -11.61 -7.92 7.45
C LEU A 421 -11.54 -8.64 8.80
N LEU A 422 -12.04 -9.87 8.84
CA LEU A 422 -11.89 -10.78 9.97
C LEU A 422 -10.73 -11.72 9.68
N SER A 423 -9.82 -11.84 10.61
CA SER A 423 -8.58 -12.63 10.53
C SER A 423 -8.15 -13.04 11.93
N PRO A 424 -7.23 -13.99 12.09
CA PRO A 424 -6.66 -14.27 13.40
C PRO A 424 -6.16 -13.03 14.14
N TYR A 425 -5.55 -12.07 13.41
CA TYR A 425 -5.09 -10.79 13.97
C TYR A 425 -6.23 -9.93 14.56
N THR A 426 -7.35 -9.79 13.87
CA THR A 426 -8.49 -8.98 14.37
C THR A 426 -9.31 -9.72 15.42
N ILE A 427 -9.49 -11.04 15.23
CA ILE A 427 -10.30 -11.87 16.16
C ILE A 427 -9.59 -12.06 17.51
N GLN A 428 -8.27 -12.25 17.55
CA GLN A 428 -7.55 -12.30 18.84
C GLN A 428 -7.74 -11.00 19.66
N LYS A 429 -7.76 -9.85 18.97
CA LYS A 429 -8.03 -8.55 19.61
C LYS A 429 -9.48 -8.44 20.09
N MET A 430 -10.46 -8.98 19.35
CA MET A 430 -11.85 -9.03 19.80
C MET A 430 -12.05 -9.96 21.00
N LEU A 431 -11.36 -11.10 21.05
CA LEU A 431 -11.35 -11.98 22.22
C LEU A 431 -10.81 -11.27 23.45
N ASN A 432 -9.69 -10.56 23.31
CA ASN A 432 -9.13 -9.71 24.38
C ASN A 432 -10.11 -8.58 24.75
N GLY A 433 -10.67 -7.90 23.76
CA GLY A 433 -11.62 -6.81 23.95
C GLY A 433 -12.88 -7.24 24.69
N ARG A 434 -13.44 -8.39 24.32
CA ARG A 434 -14.58 -9.00 25.04
C ARG A 434 -14.24 -9.25 26.52
N THR A 435 -13.07 -9.79 26.80
CA THR A 435 -12.58 -10.02 28.16
C THR A 435 -12.44 -8.71 28.93
N ILE A 436 -11.81 -7.69 28.32
CA ILE A 436 -11.64 -6.35 28.91
C ILE A 436 -13.02 -5.73 29.25
N LEU A 437 -13.96 -5.73 28.31
CA LEU A 437 -15.28 -5.14 28.52
C LEU A 437 -16.08 -5.87 29.62
N THR A 438 -15.97 -7.20 29.64
CA THR A 438 -16.61 -8.03 30.67
C THR A 438 -16.01 -7.74 32.06
N GLU A 439 -14.69 -7.61 32.12
CA GLU A 439 -14.00 -7.29 33.39
C GLU A 439 -14.29 -5.87 33.89
N LEU A 440 -14.32 -4.89 32.99
CA LEU A 440 -14.74 -3.52 33.34
C LEU A 440 -16.13 -3.50 33.98
N ARG A 441 -17.08 -4.27 33.41
CA ARG A 441 -18.44 -4.40 33.97
C ARG A 441 -18.44 -5.09 35.32
N ARG A 442 -17.62 -6.10 35.51
CA ARG A 442 -17.50 -6.84 36.77
C ARG A 442 -16.90 -5.97 37.88
N VAL A 443 -15.82 -5.22 37.58
CA VAL A 443 -15.08 -4.43 38.58
C VAL A 443 -15.80 -3.15 38.96
N ALA A 444 -16.29 -2.38 37.99
CA ALA A 444 -16.98 -1.10 38.23
C ALA A 444 -18.47 -1.26 38.63
N GLY A 445 -19.00 -2.49 38.53
CA GLY A 445 -20.36 -2.83 38.83
C GLY A 445 -21.33 -2.71 37.66
N VAL A 446 -22.35 -3.56 37.64
CA VAL A 446 -23.32 -3.67 36.54
C VAL A 446 -24.27 -2.47 36.44
N THR A 447 -24.36 -1.65 37.50
CA THR A 447 -25.19 -0.44 37.59
C THR A 447 -24.46 0.84 37.18
N SER A 448 -23.15 0.76 36.92
CA SER A 448 -22.38 1.91 36.41
C SER A 448 -22.91 2.37 35.06
N GLU A 449 -23.11 3.66 34.88
CA GLU A 449 -23.55 4.26 33.61
C GLU A 449 -22.39 4.54 32.66
N ILE A 450 -21.20 4.79 33.23
CA ILE A 450 -19.97 5.12 32.47
C ILE A 450 -18.80 4.32 33.06
N TYR A 451 -18.05 3.71 32.17
CA TYR A 451 -16.81 2.98 32.45
C TYR A 451 -15.61 3.75 31.91
N SER A 452 -14.48 3.70 32.58
CA SER A 452 -13.22 4.29 32.11
C SER A 452 -12.30 3.19 31.56
N TYR A 453 -11.78 3.40 30.37
CA TYR A 453 -10.80 2.54 29.74
C TYR A 453 -9.68 3.39 29.16
N GLN A 454 -8.46 3.19 29.64
CA GLN A 454 -7.33 4.06 29.27
C GLN A 454 -7.71 5.55 29.47
N SER A 455 -7.55 6.37 28.45
CA SER A 455 -7.93 7.79 28.44
C SER A 455 -9.35 8.06 27.89
N ALA A 456 -10.14 7.02 27.61
CA ALA A 456 -11.48 7.12 27.05
C ALA A 456 -12.57 6.65 28.02
N LYS A 457 -13.81 7.09 27.79
CA LYS A 457 -14.99 6.68 28.52
C LYS A 457 -15.92 5.83 27.65
N ILE A 458 -16.58 4.84 28.28
CA ILE A 458 -17.50 3.92 27.60
C ILE A 458 -18.85 3.99 28.32
N LYS A 459 -19.93 4.34 27.62
CA LYS A 459 -21.30 4.28 28.18
C LYS A 459 -21.72 2.82 28.40
N ALA A 460 -22.51 2.55 29.45
CA ALA A 460 -22.97 1.19 29.77
C ALA A 460 -23.69 0.48 28.60
N SER A 461 -24.51 1.22 27.85
CA SER A 461 -25.16 0.69 26.65
C SER A 461 -24.18 0.30 25.57
N SER A 462 -23.12 1.12 25.35
CA SER A 462 -22.08 0.87 24.37
C SER A 462 -21.20 -0.32 24.75
N LEU A 463 -20.89 -0.46 26.06
CA LEU A 463 -20.13 -1.60 26.57
C LEU A 463 -20.86 -2.93 26.32
N ARG A 464 -22.16 -3.00 26.66
CA ARG A 464 -22.97 -4.21 26.44
C ARG A 464 -23.08 -4.57 24.96
N LYS A 465 -23.34 -3.58 24.10
CA LYS A 465 -23.37 -3.78 22.64
C LYS A 465 -22.01 -4.22 22.09
N GLY A 466 -20.91 -3.66 22.62
CA GLY A 466 -19.56 -4.02 22.20
C GLY A 466 -19.22 -5.48 22.48
N ILE A 467 -19.58 -6.00 23.68
CA ILE A 467 -19.45 -7.43 23.99
C ILE A 467 -20.21 -8.26 22.97
N HIS A 468 -21.48 -7.92 22.73
CA HIS A 468 -22.34 -8.65 21.79
C HIS A 468 -21.80 -8.65 20.35
N TYR A 469 -21.39 -7.49 19.82
CA TYR A 469 -20.81 -7.42 18.47
C TYR A 469 -19.52 -8.23 18.32
N TYR A 470 -18.66 -8.22 19.34
CA TYR A 470 -17.47 -9.06 19.33
C TYR A 470 -17.83 -10.55 19.34
N GLU A 471 -18.81 -10.98 20.13
CA GLU A 471 -19.30 -12.37 20.13
C GLU A 471 -19.84 -12.76 18.74
N LEU A 472 -20.65 -11.94 18.10
CA LEU A 472 -21.15 -12.20 16.74
C LEU A 472 -20.01 -12.35 15.72
N ALA A 473 -19.01 -11.46 15.78
CA ALA A 473 -17.86 -11.50 14.85
C ALA A 473 -16.97 -12.73 15.10
N ILE A 474 -16.77 -13.13 16.36
CA ILE A 474 -16.02 -14.35 16.73
C ILE A 474 -16.75 -15.58 16.21
N HIS A 475 -18.06 -15.71 16.46
CA HIS A 475 -18.88 -16.80 15.93
C HIS A 475 -18.85 -16.87 14.40
N LYS A 476 -18.98 -15.70 13.74
CA LYS A 476 -18.91 -15.61 12.27
C LYS A 476 -17.56 -16.10 11.75
N PHE A 477 -16.45 -15.68 12.33
CA PHE A 477 -15.12 -16.04 11.86
C PHE A 477 -14.81 -17.52 12.10
N LEU A 478 -14.97 -18.01 13.34
CA LEU A 478 -14.70 -19.40 13.68
C LEU A 478 -15.60 -20.36 12.90
N GLY A 479 -16.87 -20.00 12.73
CA GLY A 479 -17.80 -20.78 11.92
C GLY A 479 -17.45 -20.76 10.43
N ASN A 480 -17.05 -19.61 9.86
CA ASN A 480 -16.57 -19.56 8.47
C ASN A 480 -15.39 -20.49 8.25
N SER A 481 -14.41 -20.51 9.16
CA SER A 481 -13.24 -21.37 9.09
C SER A 481 -13.62 -22.87 9.17
N LEU A 482 -14.54 -23.21 10.08
CA LEU A 482 -15.08 -24.56 10.21
C LEU A 482 -15.80 -25.01 8.93
N ILE A 483 -16.71 -24.18 8.40
CA ILE A 483 -17.51 -24.49 7.21
C ILE A 483 -16.62 -24.68 5.99
N LYS A 484 -15.66 -23.77 5.80
CA LYS A 484 -14.69 -23.88 4.70
C LYS A 484 -13.88 -25.18 4.78
N ARG A 485 -13.58 -25.64 5.98
CA ARG A 485 -12.87 -26.90 6.18
C ARG A 485 -13.73 -28.14 5.87
N LEU A 486 -15.03 -28.03 6.04
CA LEU A 486 -16.01 -29.08 5.72
C LEU A 486 -16.53 -29.01 4.27
N GLU A 487 -16.14 -27.98 3.51
CA GLU A 487 -16.51 -27.86 2.11
C GLU A 487 -15.99 -29.06 1.30
N GLY A 488 -16.90 -29.72 0.55
CA GLY A 488 -16.56 -30.91 -0.26
C GLY A 488 -16.31 -32.19 0.54
N VAL A 489 -16.35 -32.16 1.88
CA VAL A 489 -16.22 -33.38 2.70
C VAL A 489 -17.49 -34.16 2.67
N ALA A 490 -17.45 -35.44 2.27
CA ALA A 490 -18.59 -36.35 2.36
C ALA A 490 -18.79 -36.73 3.84
N CYS A 491 -19.84 -36.21 4.48
CA CYS A 491 -20.20 -36.53 5.88
C CYS A 491 -20.81 -37.94 5.97
N THR A 492 -20.03 -38.97 5.68
CA THR A 492 -20.48 -40.39 5.72
C THR A 492 -20.38 -41.01 7.12
N SER A 493 -19.45 -40.53 7.94
CA SER A 493 -19.34 -40.89 9.35
C SER A 493 -18.72 -39.72 10.12
N ILE A 494 -18.85 -39.71 11.43
CA ILE A 494 -18.26 -38.68 12.28
C ILE A 494 -16.72 -38.73 12.26
N GLU A 495 -16.12 -39.92 12.07
CA GLU A 495 -14.68 -40.09 11.96
C GLU A 495 -14.13 -39.38 10.72
N VAL A 496 -14.84 -39.44 9.56
CA VAL A 496 -14.46 -38.73 8.36
C VAL A 496 -14.47 -37.22 8.60
N VAL A 497 -15.48 -36.73 9.31
CA VAL A 497 -15.58 -35.30 9.69
C VAL A 497 -14.45 -34.91 10.63
N ARG A 498 -14.20 -35.69 11.70
CA ARG A 498 -13.09 -35.45 12.64
C ARG A 498 -11.73 -35.41 11.93
N GLN A 499 -11.49 -36.36 11.02
CA GLN A 499 -10.26 -36.40 10.24
C GLN A 499 -10.12 -35.16 9.33
N ALA A 500 -11.19 -34.69 8.69
CA ALA A 500 -11.18 -33.50 7.86
C ALA A 500 -10.89 -32.22 8.65
N LEU A 501 -11.30 -32.17 9.91
CA LEU A 501 -11.06 -31.04 10.80
C LEU A 501 -9.62 -30.98 11.33
N GLN A 502 -8.82 -32.06 11.27
CA GLN A 502 -7.45 -32.00 11.77
C GLN A 502 -6.60 -30.96 11.02
N PRO A 503 -5.82 -30.13 11.71
CA PRO A 503 -4.84 -29.25 11.07
C PRO A 503 -3.83 -30.06 10.23
N ARG A 504 -3.45 -29.54 9.08
CA ARG A 504 -2.43 -30.16 8.20
C ARG A 504 -1.02 -29.67 8.49
N THR A 505 -0.89 -28.64 9.30
CA THR A 505 0.37 -28.04 9.72
C THR A 505 0.33 -27.69 11.19
N SER A 506 1.50 -27.65 11.82
CA SER A 506 1.69 -27.13 13.17
C SER A 506 1.97 -25.62 13.20
N ILE A 507 1.97 -24.95 12.03
CA ILE A 507 2.14 -23.52 11.95
C ILE A 507 0.76 -22.85 12.08
N GLY A 508 0.71 -21.76 12.84
CA GLY A 508 -0.53 -20.98 13.02
C GLY A 508 -0.92 -20.78 14.47
N HIS A 509 -0.44 -21.62 15.38
CA HIS A 509 -0.72 -21.49 16.81
C HIS A 509 -0.28 -20.14 17.40
N GLY A 510 -0.89 -19.74 18.52
CA GLY A 510 -0.52 -18.56 19.29
C GLY A 510 -0.96 -17.21 18.64
N ASP A 511 -0.18 -16.16 18.90
CA ASP A 511 -0.51 -14.81 18.44
C ASP A 511 -0.23 -14.60 16.96
N TRP A 512 -0.98 -13.69 16.37
CA TRP A 512 -0.77 -13.22 15.01
C TRP A 512 -0.45 -11.72 14.96
N VAL A 513 0.30 -11.31 13.95
CA VAL A 513 0.70 -9.91 13.71
C VAL A 513 0.31 -9.46 12.31
N ASP A 514 0.22 -8.13 12.15
CA ASP A 514 0.08 -7.46 10.85
C ASP A 514 1.35 -6.65 10.58
N LEU A 515 2.11 -7.05 9.60
CA LEU A 515 3.33 -6.39 9.14
C LEU A 515 3.01 -5.32 8.08
N SER A 516 2.03 -4.48 8.36
CA SER A 516 1.55 -3.45 7.42
C SER A 516 1.07 -4.01 6.07
N GLY A 517 0.12 -4.95 6.15
CA GLY A 517 -0.48 -5.61 4.98
C GLY A 517 -0.40 -7.13 5.04
N LEU A 518 0.72 -7.70 5.40
CA LEU A 518 0.91 -9.14 5.61
C LEU A 518 0.48 -9.55 7.01
N ILE A 519 -0.56 -10.36 7.10
CA ILE A 519 -1.02 -10.98 8.36
C ILE A 519 -0.40 -12.37 8.46
N ALA A 520 0.33 -12.63 9.56
CA ALA A 520 1.07 -13.87 9.72
C ALA A 520 1.14 -14.33 11.19
N PRO A 521 1.39 -15.63 11.45
CA PRO A 521 1.69 -16.13 12.79
C PRO A 521 2.93 -15.47 13.36
N LYS A 522 2.82 -14.90 14.55
CA LYS A 522 3.92 -14.18 15.22
C LYS A 522 5.15 -15.07 15.42
N ALA A 523 4.95 -16.34 15.70
CA ALA A 523 6.06 -17.29 15.89
C ALA A 523 6.91 -17.44 14.63
N GLU A 524 6.29 -17.51 13.45
CA GLU A 524 7.02 -17.60 12.17
C GLU A 524 7.74 -16.28 11.83
N VAL A 525 7.10 -15.15 12.10
CA VAL A 525 7.75 -13.84 11.95
C VAL A 525 8.98 -13.72 12.86
N LEU A 526 8.88 -14.18 14.11
CA LEU A 526 10.02 -14.18 15.02
C LEU A 526 11.13 -15.13 14.56
N ARG A 527 10.78 -16.28 13.95
CA ARG A 527 11.77 -17.21 13.36
C ARG A 527 12.53 -16.55 12.20
N ILE A 528 11.83 -15.86 11.30
CA ILE A 528 12.48 -15.10 10.21
C ILE A 528 13.43 -14.05 10.80
N ILE A 529 13.01 -13.33 11.84
CA ILE A 529 13.83 -12.34 12.52
C ILE A 529 15.08 -12.98 13.14
N GLU A 530 14.95 -14.12 13.81
CA GLU A 530 16.07 -14.87 14.38
C GLU A 530 17.03 -15.36 13.30
N ASP A 531 16.52 -15.82 12.17
CA ASP A 531 17.33 -16.24 11.02
C ASP A 531 18.12 -15.06 10.41
N ILE A 532 17.53 -13.87 10.37
CA ILE A 532 18.26 -12.64 9.97
C ILE A 532 19.39 -12.35 10.99
N GLU A 533 19.09 -12.35 12.28
CA GLU A 533 20.06 -12.06 13.34
C GLU A 533 21.23 -13.06 13.38
N MET A 534 20.96 -14.32 13.06
CA MET A 534 21.95 -15.39 12.96
C MET A 534 22.70 -15.44 11.62
N ARG A 535 22.37 -14.56 10.68
CA ARG A 535 22.92 -14.53 9.30
C ARG A 535 22.64 -15.82 8.51
N SER A 536 21.52 -16.48 8.79
CA SER A 536 21.09 -17.65 8.05
C SER A 536 20.39 -17.30 6.74
N ILE A 537 19.97 -16.05 6.56
CA ILE A 537 19.42 -15.51 5.33
C ILE A 537 20.56 -14.86 4.55
N GLU A 538 20.79 -15.36 3.32
CA GLU A 538 21.94 -14.94 2.50
C GLU A 538 21.70 -13.67 1.69
N GLY A 539 20.45 -13.28 1.46
CA GLY A 539 20.12 -12.11 0.65
C GLY A 539 18.67 -11.66 0.75
N ILE A 540 18.41 -10.45 0.23
CA ILE A 540 17.07 -9.83 0.24
C ILE A 540 16.04 -10.71 -0.48
N GLY A 541 16.38 -11.35 -1.60
CA GLY A 541 15.45 -12.21 -2.33
C GLY A 541 14.97 -13.41 -1.51
N GLU A 542 15.82 -14.01 -0.68
CA GLU A 542 15.42 -15.09 0.24
C GLU A 542 14.46 -14.58 1.32
N LEU A 543 14.74 -13.41 1.90
CA LEU A 543 13.84 -12.80 2.88
C LEU A 543 12.46 -12.54 2.29
N GLN A 544 12.40 -11.95 1.09
CA GLN A 544 11.15 -11.68 0.38
C GLN A 544 10.38 -12.96 0.05
N GLN A 545 11.08 -14.03 -0.35
CA GLN A 545 10.46 -15.32 -0.60
C GLN A 545 9.83 -15.90 0.67
N ARG A 546 10.52 -15.84 1.81
CA ARG A 546 9.98 -16.32 3.09
C ARG A 546 8.75 -15.55 3.54
N LEU A 547 8.72 -14.23 3.33
CA LEU A 547 7.55 -13.41 3.60
C LEU A 547 6.38 -13.74 2.65
N ALA A 548 6.68 -14.00 1.37
CA ALA A 548 5.69 -14.45 0.40
C ALA A 548 5.12 -15.82 0.73
N ASP A 549 5.92 -16.74 1.25
CA ASP A 549 5.49 -18.07 1.69
C ASP A 549 4.50 -17.99 2.86
N LEU A 550 4.69 -17.04 3.80
CA LEU A 550 3.71 -16.80 4.87
C LEU A 550 2.35 -16.36 4.30
N HIS A 551 2.35 -15.52 3.27
CA HIS A 551 1.13 -15.08 2.60
C HIS A 551 0.45 -16.23 1.83
N LEU A 552 1.24 -17.02 1.10
CA LEU A 552 0.76 -18.13 0.29
C LEU A 552 0.02 -19.18 1.13
N HIS A 553 0.53 -19.47 2.31
CA HIS A 553 -0.03 -20.49 3.21
C HIS A 553 -0.99 -19.92 4.27
N TYR A 554 -1.37 -18.66 4.16
CA TYR A 554 -2.21 -17.95 5.13
C TYR A 554 -3.42 -18.77 5.59
N TYR A 555 -4.22 -19.34 4.68
CA TYR A 555 -5.45 -20.05 5.03
C TYR A 555 -5.24 -21.40 5.71
N GLU A 556 -4.09 -22.05 5.48
CA GLU A 556 -3.72 -23.26 6.24
C GLU A 556 -3.36 -22.91 7.69
N TYR A 557 -2.58 -21.85 7.86
CA TYR A 557 -2.20 -21.34 9.18
C TYR A 557 -3.40 -20.76 9.93
N GLU A 558 -4.29 -20.06 9.23
CA GLU A 558 -5.56 -19.56 9.78
C GLU A 558 -6.41 -20.70 10.35
N TRP A 559 -6.51 -21.84 9.62
CA TRP A 559 -7.25 -22.99 10.12
C TRP A 559 -6.64 -23.58 11.39
N THR A 560 -5.32 -23.73 11.46
CA THR A 560 -4.64 -24.21 12.69
C THR A 560 -4.98 -23.32 13.88
N TRP A 561 -4.95 -22.01 13.69
CA TRP A 561 -5.36 -21.04 14.71
C TRP A 561 -6.85 -21.17 15.09
N ALA A 562 -7.71 -21.24 14.09
CA ALA A 562 -9.15 -21.35 14.31
C ALA A 562 -9.53 -22.63 15.03
N TYR A 563 -8.83 -23.74 14.72
CA TYR A 563 -9.00 -25.03 15.41
C TYR A 563 -8.76 -24.90 16.91
N ASP A 564 -7.65 -24.26 17.32
CA ASP A 564 -7.38 -24.02 18.73
C ASP A 564 -8.46 -23.12 19.36
N LYS A 565 -8.81 -22.03 18.68
CA LYS A 565 -9.77 -21.06 19.22
C LYS A 565 -11.20 -21.60 19.30
N ILE A 566 -11.59 -22.51 18.42
CA ILE A 566 -12.86 -23.23 18.54
C ILE A 566 -12.88 -24.06 19.84
N GLN A 567 -11.81 -24.82 20.09
CA GLN A 567 -11.70 -25.62 21.31
C GLN A 567 -11.71 -24.75 22.57
N GLU A 568 -10.91 -23.69 22.61
CA GLU A 568 -10.81 -22.77 23.75
C GLU A 568 -12.13 -22.01 24.00
N PHE A 569 -12.73 -21.46 22.95
CA PHE A 569 -13.87 -20.56 23.07
C PHE A 569 -15.19 -21.28 23.38
N TYR A 570 -15.37 -22.48 22.80
CA TYR A 570 -16.58 -23.28 23.04
C TYR A 570 -16.41 -24.38 24.09
N GLY A 571 -15.18 -24.63 24.55
CA GLY A 571 -14.89 -25.69 25.53
C GLY A 571 -15.14 -27.10 25.00
N ILE A 572 -14.83 -27.35 23.71
CA ILE A 572 -15.03 -28.64 23.06
C ILE A 572 -13.70 -29.22 22.57
N ASP A 573 -13.59 -30.54 22.54
CA ASP A 573 -12.46 -31.22 21.91
C ASP A 573 -12.84 -31.65 20.49
N LEU A 574 -12.21 -31.05 19.49
CA LEU A 574 -12.47 -31.34 18.09
C LEU A 574 -11.96 -32.74 17.65
N THR A 575 -11.13 -33.41 18.46
CA THR A 575 -10.74 -34.80 18.19
C THR A 575 -11.86 -35.80 18.52
N GLU A 576 -12.74 -35.42 19.47
CA GLU A 576 -13.86 -36.24 19.94
C GLU A 576 -15.23 -35.61 19.67
N VAL A 577 -15.26 -34.54 18.86
CA VAL A 577 -16.47 -33.75 18.57
C VAL A 577 -17.60 -34.61 18.02
N THR A 578 -18.82 -34.39 18.51
CA THR A 578 -20.02 -35.06 18.01
C THR A 578 -20.70 -34.31 16.88
N ALA A 579 -21.57 -34.96 16.13
CA ALA A 579 -22.34 -34.32 15.07
C ALA A 579 -23.28 -33.23 15.62
N GLU A 580 -23.82 -33.44 16.82
CA GLU A 580 -24.64 -32.43 17.51
C GLU A 580 -23.84 -31.16 17.82
N GLN A 581 -22.62 -31.33 18.35
CA GLN A 581 -21.76 -30.17 18.67
C GLN A 581 -21.38 -29.39 17.42
N ILE A 582 -21.02 -30.07 16.30
CA ILE A 582 -20.75 -29.42 15.02
C ILE A 582 -21.97 -28.66 14.53
N ALA A 583 -23.15 -29.30 14.61
CA ALA A 583 -24.40 -28.66 14.20
C ALA A 583 -24.73 -27.42 15.05
N GLU A 584 -24.45 -27.43 16.36
CA GLU A 584 -24.61 -26.24 17.21
C GLU A 584 -23.66 -25.12 16.75
N LEU A 585 -22.40 -25.44 16.39
CA LEU A 585 -21.47 -24.44 15.87
C LEU A 585 -21.94 -23.83 14.55
N VAL A 586 -22.48 -24.65 13.64
CA VAL A 586 -23.04 -24.20 12.36
C VAL A 586 -24.26 -23.29 12.60
N GLU A 587 -25.13 -23.64 13.55
CA GLU A 587 -26.31 -22.83 13.86
C GLU A 587 -25.93 -21.47 14.51
N ARG A 588 -24.96 -21.48 15.43
CA ARG A 588 -24.40 -20.25 16.02
C ARG A 588 -23.77 -19.36 14.96
N TRP A 589 -23.02 -19.93 14.03
CA TRP A 589 -22.47 -19.20 12.91
C TRP A 589 -23.57 -18.59 12.06
N ARG A 590 -24.57 -19.39 11.62
CA ARG A 590 -25.69 -18.93 10.76
C ARG A 590 -26.41 -17.75 11.41
N SER A 591 -26.81 -17.91 12.67
CA SER A 591 -27.50 -16.87 13.43
C SER A 591 -26.67 -15.58 13.52
N SER A 592 -25.37 -15.69 13.79
CA SER A 592 -24.47 -14.55 13.93
C SER A 592 -24.22 -13.81 12.63
N VAL A 593 -24.06 -14.53 11.52
CA VAL A 593 -23.91 -13.93 10.17
C VAL A 593 -25.17 -13.17 9.79
N VAL A 594 -26.33 -13.81 9.94
CA VAL A 594 -27.62 -13.21 9.58
C VAL A 594 -27.91 -11.99 10.46
N GLU A 595 -27.60 -12.03 11.75
CA GLU A 595 -27.78 -10.89 12.64
C GLU A 595 -26.89 -9.70 12.25
N LEU A 596 -25.58 -9.92 11.98
CA LEU A 596 -24.69 -8.87 11.50
C LEU A 596 -25.15 -8.26 10.18
N ASP A 597 -25.63 -9.08 9.24
CA ASP A 597 -26.11 -8.59 7.94
C ASP A 597 -27.44 -7.82 8.08
N ARG A 598 -28.32 -8.19 9.02
CA ARG A 598 -29.52 -7.40 9.36
C ARG A 598 -29.16 -6.05 9.99
N GLU A 599 -28.15 -6.01 10.83
CA GLU A 599 -27.64 -4.75 11.39
C GLU A 599 -27.04 -3.87 10.28
N LEU A 600 -26.35 -4.48 9.30
CA LEU A 600 -25.81 -3.79 8.12
C LEU A 600 -26.93 -3.25 7.22
N TYR A 601 -27.99 -4.03 7.00
CA TYR A 601 -29.20 -3.59 6.30
C TYR A 601 -29.88 -2.40 6.99
N ALA A 602 -29.97 -2.45 8.33
CA ALA A 602 -30.53 -1.37 9.11
C ALA A 602 -29.64 -0.10 9.07
N ASP A 603 -28.33 -0.25 8.98
CA ASP A 603 -27.41 0.87 8.79
C ASP A 603 -27.57 1.51 7.40
N ALA A 604 -27.67 0.69 6.34
CA ALA A 604 -27.94 1.18 5.00
C ALA A 604 -29.25 1.99 4.91
N LYS A 605 -30.29 1.56 5.62
CA LYS A 605 -31.60 2.22 5.62
C LYS A 605 -31.54 3.65 6.16
N LYS A 606 -30.58 3.99 7.01
CA LYS A 606 -30.42 5.36 7.53
C LYS A 606 -30.09 6.38 6.43
N GLU A 607 -29.44 5.95 5.35
CA GLU A 607 -29.14 6.82 4.21
C GLU A 607 -30.37 7.19 3.37
N PHE A 608 -31.54 6.59 3.67
CA PHE A 608 -32.83 6.86 3.05
C PHE A 608 -33.85 7.42 4.06
N SER A 609 -33.37 8.00 5.17
CA SER A 609 -34.19 8.65 6.18
C SER A 609 -34.57 10.09 5.77
N LEU A 610 -35.57 10.66 6.41
CA LEU A 610 -35.97 12.07 6.19
C LEU A 610 -34.82 13.06 6.33
N SER A 611 -33.90 12.81 7.26
CA SER A 611 -32.71 13.67 7.44
C SER A 611 -31.75 13.60 6.24
N ALA A 612 -31.71 12.47 5.53
CA ALA A 612 -30.89 12.32 4.33
C ALA A 612 -31.49 13.07 3.10
N MET A 613 -32.77 13.41 3.17
CA MET A 613 -33.48 14.18 2.12
C MET A 613 -33.30 15.69 2.28
N THR A 614 -32.67 16.15 3.34
CA THR A 614 -32.44 17.60 3.58
C THR A 614 -31.64 18.22 2.41
N GLY A 615 -32.20 19.28 1.82
CA GLY A 615 -31.62 19.97 0.66
C GLY A 615 -32.10 19.47 -0.70
N PHE A 616 -32.84 18.35 -0.75
CA PHE A 616 -33.53 17.94 -1.97
C PHE A 616 -34.86 18.69 -2.11
N GLY A 617 -35.30 18.94 -3.35
CA GLY A 617 -36.56 19.61 -3.65
C GLY A 617 -36.69 20.99 -3.02
N ALA A 618 -35.63 21.82 -3.04
CA ALA A 618 -35.48 23.04 -2.25
C ALA A 618 -36.61 24.07 -2.43
N ASP A 619 -37.25 24.12 -3.58
CA ASP A 619 -38.33 25.06 -3.92
C ASP A 619 -39.72 24.42 -3.89
N GLY A 620 -39.84 23.18 -3.36
CA GLY A 620 -41.07 22.39 -3.32
C GLY A 620 -41.54 21.97 -1.95
N ASP A 621 -42.62 21.21 -1.95
CA ASP A 621 -43.16 20.57 -0.75
C ASP A 621 -42.49 19.19 -0.48
N GLU A 622 -42.93 18.48 0.56
CA GLU A 622 -42.40 17.15 0.94
C GLU A 622 -42.50 16.10 -0.19
N ARG A 623 -43.47 16.25 -1.11
CA ARG A 623 -43.62 15.33 -2.25
C ARG A 623 -42.55 15.59 -3.30
N VAL A 624 -42.27 16.86 -3.59
CA VAL A 624 -41.20 17.28 -4.49
C VAL A 624 -39.85 16.88 -3.92
N GLN A 625 -39.64 17.05 -2.60
CA GLN A 625 -38.44 16.60 -1.92
C GLN A 625 -38.20 15.09 -2.05
N ALA A 626 -39.23 14.29 -1.79
CA ALA A 626 -39.14 12.83 -1.89
C ALA A 626 -38.87 12.37 -3.33
N GLN A 627 -39.55 12.98 -4.30
CA GLN A 627 -39.36 12.66 -5.73
C GLN A 627 -37.96 13.05 -6.23
N ASP A 628 -37.47 14.24 -5.88
CA ASP A 628 -36.12 14.67 -6.22
C ASP A 628 -35.05 13.75 -5.60
N PHE A 629 -35.25 13.34 -4.33
CA PHE A 629 -34.38 12.40 -3.69
C PHE A 629 -34.36 11.02 -4.40
N GLU A 630 -35.53 10.51 -4.76
CA GLU A 630 -35.66 9.22 -5.46
C GLU A 630 -35.00 9.27 -6.84
N GLU A 631 -35.21 10.34 -7.61
CA GLU A 631 -34.59 10.52 -8.93
C GLU A 631 -33.04 10.61 -8.86
N VAL A 632 -32.49 11.23 -7.83
CA VAL A 632 -31.04 11.41 -7.69
C VAL A 632 -30.36 10.23 -6.98
N ARG A 633 -30.96 9.70 -5.93
CA ARG A 633 -30.38 8.64 -5.09
C ARG A 633 -30.90 7.24 -5.41
N GLY A 634 -31.99 7.14 -6.12
CA GLY A 634 -32.70 5.89 -6.37
C GLY A 634 -33.53 5.44 -5.18
N ASP A 635 -34.24 4.35 -5.35
CA ASP A 635 -35.03 3.68 -4.31
C ASP A 635 -34.17 2.72 -3.48
N PHE A 636 -34.48 2.62 -2.18
CA PHE A 636 -33.75 1.77 -1.22
C PHE A 636 -33.78 0.29 -1.62
N ASP A 637 -34.95 -0.22 -1.96
CA ASP A 637 -35.12 -1.66 -2.26
C ASP A 637 -34.50 -2.06 -3.61
N SER A 638 -34.35 -1.10 -4.52
CA SER A 638 -33.67 -1.29 -5.81
C SER A 638 -32.15 -1.18 -5.73
N ASN A 639 -31.62 -0.61 -4.63
CA ASN A 639 -30.19 -0.36 -4.48
C ASN A 639 -29.37 -1.65 -4.53
N THR A 640 -28.35 -1.67 -5.39
CA THR A 640 -27.53 -2.87 -5.65
C THR A 640 -26.81 -3.40 -4.42
N TYR A 641 -26.34 -2.51 -3.55
CA TYR A 641 -25.68 -2.92 -2.31
C TYR A 641 -26.65 -3.50 -1.29
N VAL A 642 -27.86 -2.92 -1.16
CA VAL A 642 -28.93 -3.44 -0.32
C VAL A 642 -29.35 -4.84 -0.79
N LYS A 643 -29.54 -5.03 -2.10
CA LYS A 643 -29.82 -6.35 -2.68
C LYS A 643 -28.71 -7.35 -2.38
N SER A 644 -27.44 -6.93 -2.44
CA SER A 644 -26.32 -7.82 -2.12
C SER A 644 -26.31 -8.27 -0.64
N ILE A 645 -26.76 -7.42 0.30
CA ILE A 645 -26.90 -7.80 1.70
C ILE A 645 -27.98 -8.86 1.86
N LEU A 646 -29.16 -8.64 1.25
CA LEU A 646 -30.26 -9.61 1.31
C LEU A 646 -29.88 -10.95 0.67
N GLN A 647 -29.25 -10.92 -0.48
CA GLN A 647 -28.75 -12.12 -1.14
C GLN A 647 -27.75 -12.87 -0.25
N HIS A 648 -26.82 -12.17 0.41
CA HIS A 648 -25.86 -12.79 1.32
C HIS A 648 -26.55 -13.45 2.53
N ILE A 649 -27.61 -12.85 3.07
CA ILE A 649 -28.45 -13.47 4.12
C ILE A 649 -29.06 -14.79 3.63
N GLU A 650 -29.64 -14.81 2.43
CA GLU A 650 -30.23 -15.99 1.84
C GLU A 650 -29.20 -17.10 1.60
N GLU A 651 -28.08 -16.74 0.96
CA GLU A 651 -26.97 -17.67 0.66
C GLU A 651 -26.41 -18.31 1.94
N LYS A 652 -26.18 -17.50 3.00
CA LYS A 652 -25.63 -18.01 4.27
C LYS A 652 -26.66 -18.84 5.05
N SER A 653 -27.93 -18.49 4.98
CA SER A 653 -29.01 -19.29 5.56
C SER A 653 -29.11 -20.64 4.87
N ALA A 654 -29.12 -20.67 3.53
CA ALA A 654 -29.18 -21.90 2.75
C ALA A 654 -27.95 -22.80 2.96
N LEU A 655 -26.73 -22.22 3.00
CA LEU A 655 -25.51 -22.95 3.28
C LEU A 655 -25.54 -23.60 4.67
N GLY A 656 -26.07 -22.89 5.67
CA GLY A 656 -26.25 -23.45 7.02
C GLY A 656 -27.23 -24.62 7.03
N GLU A 657 -28.36 -24.51 6.36
CA GLU A 657 -29.36 -25.57 6.24
C GLU A 657 -28.83 -26.81 5.50
N GLU A 658 -28.08 -26.61 4.42
CA GLU A 658 -27.40 -27.69 3.70
C GLU A 658 -26.45 -28.47 4.61
N LEU A 659 -25.58 -27.76 5.32
CA LEU A 659 -24.60 -28.39 6.24
C LEU A 659 -25.30 -29.14 7.39
N LEU A 660 -26.33 -28.55 7.98
CA LEU A 660 -27.15 -29.21 9.01
C LEU A 660 -27.83 -30.46 8.47
N GLY A 661 -28.32 -30.43 7.23
CA GLY A 661 -28.89 -31.60 6.54
C GLY A 661 -27.86 -32.70 6.29
N ARG A 662 -26.62 -32.35 5.92
CA ARG A 662 -25.50 -33.30 5.75
C ARG A 662 -25.05 -33.95 7.05
N LEU A 663 -25.16 -33.25 8.16
CA LEU A 663 -24.82 -33.76 9.51
C LEU A 663 -25.95 -34.56 10.15
N ALA A 664 -27.21 -34.37 9.75
CA ALA A 664 -28.37 -35.00 10.35
C ALA A 664 -28.30 -36.55 10.42
N PRO A 665 -27.79 -37.27 9.40
CA PRO A 665 -27.66 -38.75 9.49
C PRO A 665 -26.60 -39.23 10.49
N LEU A 666 -25.71 -38.33 10.97
CA LEU A 666 -24.63 -38.65 11.90
C LEU A 666 -24.99 -38.36 13.36
N ARG A 667 -26.13 -37.75 13.63
CA ARG A 667 -26.63 -37.36 14.95
C ARG A 667 -27.22 -38.54 15.70
#